data_384842cad46bb350b81a9379d5ff2f69
#
_entry.id   384842cad46bb350b81a9379d5ff2f69
#
_cell.length_a   1.000
_cell.length_b   1.000
_cell.length_c   1.000
_cell.angle_alpha   90.00
_cell.angle_beta   90.00
_cell.angle_gamma   90.00
#
_symmetry.space_group_name_H-M   'P 1'
#
loop_
_entity.id
_entity.type
_entity.pdbx_description
1 polymer ?
#
loop_
_entity_poly.entity_id
_entity_poly.type
_entity_poly.pdbx_seq_one_letter_code
_entity_poly.pdbx_strand_id
1 'polypeptide(L)'
;MQDAGENQKPETDKYYIRPKAANDRMKLAQNMGQTVYISGATGFGKTSFVADYLFRRRYEYYSMAESVPEDILRGLSCEKKRIVVVDDLQQLTETVERETARETVEKLAKDSEVWLVLVGRCPVPAWLKPVYIQHVFVMIGEKELALSEREEKDYLKMWDLELTDRAEKRLRTLSCGHPLFLRIEALRLKQMETEPDNTENRIRMEMSVIEQARSDWWDYLEVRVYSQWDVQLQEFLMDISIVEQFDLSMARMITRKTDADRLLRLAQETGSILYCHGSGERESYELRTPVRLSMRRMIRKKYSYRHIDSLYYNAACSYELQGKILEALEMYEKCHNEEGISRLLIENARKYAGNGYYWELRRYYLGLSEHMIRQSPELMAGMSLLQSILLNDEESEKWYRILCEYEKSQTGSAQKEARARLFYLDIALPQRDAGGMADMLKKAWMFITERKTTIPELSLTNNQPSMMDGGKDFCEWSKRDRKLAGSIGKIVELLLGRFGKGLINLALAESFFEKGADNYEVSELAQRGRMQAQAGGKQEQVFVGTGILAWLSAFSNHMDNALESLESFRGSVMDMPQLLTGVDTLRTRFYLYAGRSSEVDAWMKQAPDEEAEFCTLERYRYITKVRVYLSKGKRENALRLLMQMQIYAKHRERIFLQMEVKILLAITQFRMGEEKWRETLQQSITLAEEYHFVRVLSREGAALWELLKKGGFVWQDPEFQKQVCRECEQMARIYPAYLSEKQEGNVLLTDKALMVLRLQAEGLCVEEIAKRMHLSKSGIKYYNQETYKKLGVNGKAAAIMEARNRKLI
;
A
#
# COMPACT_ATOMS: atom_id res chain seq x y z
N MET A 1 24.40 -44.58 -49.22
CA MET A 1 24.25 -43.18 -48.82
C MET A 1 22.97 -43.14 -48.02
N GLN A 2 23.10 -43.28 -46.70
CA GLN A 2 21.95 -43.15 -45.78
C GLN A 2 21.61 -41.66 -45.70
N ASP A 3 20.30 -41.34 -45.83
CA ASP A 3 19.81 -40.03 -45.69
C ASP A 3 20.27 -39.40 -44.37
N ALA A 4 20.97 -38.27 -44.47
CA ALA A 4 21.32 -37.44 -43.32
C ALA A 4 20.00 -36.94 -42.76
N GLY A 5 19.72 -37.33 -41.51
CA GLY A 5 18.43 -37.22 -40.86
C GLY A 5 17.75 -35.85 -40.98
N GLU A 6 16.61 -35.80 -41.65
CA GLU A 6 15.58 -34.85 -41.37
C GLU A 6 15.13 -35.10 -39.92
N ASN A 7 15.43 -34.23 -38.99
CA ASN A 7 14.91 -34.32 -37.63
C ASN A 7 13.38 -34.35 -37.68
N GLN A 8 12.79 -35.27 -36.93
CA GLN A 8 11.33 -35.44 -36.89
C GLN A 8 10.65 -34.10 -36.61
N LYS A 9 9.88 -33.61 -37.57
CA LYS A 9 9.15 -32.34 -37.39
C LYS A 9 8.16 -32.49 -36.24
N PRO A 10 8.08 -31.49 -35.33
CA PRO A 10 7.16 -31.56 -34.23
C PRO A 10 5.71 -31.56 -34.72
N GLU A 11 4.87 -32.42 -34.14
CA GLU A 11 3.44 -32.52 -34.43
C GLU A 11 2.64 -31.62 -33.50
N THR A 12 1.55 -31.06 -34.02
CA THR A 12 0.57 -30.26 -33.23
C THR A 12 -0.42 -31.18 -32.54
N ASP A 13 -0.72 -30.92 -31.30
CA ASP A 13 -1.73 -31.65 -30.52
C ASP A 13 -3.16 -31.35 -31.04
N LYS A 14 -4.05 -32.34 -30.92
CA LYS A 14 -5.49 -32.21 -31.22
C LYS A 14 -6.14 -31.04 -30.44
N TYR A 15 -5.70 -30.80 -29.22
CA TYR A 15 -6.19 -29.74 -28.33
C TYR A 15 -5.22 -28.56 -28.30
N TYR A 16 -4.96 -27.95 -29.46
CA TYR A 16 -4.07 -26.79 -29.56
C TYR A 16 -4.84 -25.54 -29.98
N ILE A 17 -4.61 -24.41 -29.31
CA ILE A 17 -5.07 -23.09 -29.72
C ILE A 17 -3.88 -22.23 -30.06
N ARG A 18 -3.87 -21.62 -31.22
CA ARG A 18 -2.85 -20.70 -31.68
C ARG A 18 -3.03 -19.34 -31.01
N PRO A 19 -2.07 -18.88 -30.18
CA PRO A 19 -2.14 -17.55 -29.54
C PRO A 19 -2.18 -16.44 -30.59
N LYS A 20 -3.22 -15.61 -30.55
CA LYS A 20 -3.45 -14.55 -31.56
C LYS A 20 -2.30 -13.54 -31.58
N ALA A 21 -1.84 -13.10 -30.40
CA ALA A 21 -0.76 -12.14 -30.28
C ALA A 21 0.54 -12.62 -30.92
N ALA A 22 0.93 -13.89 -30.67
CA ALA A 22 2.09 -14.51 -31.29
C ALA A 22 1.91 -14.66 -32.81
N ASN A 23 0.72 -15.10 -33.25
CA ASN A 23 0.39 -15.26 -34.65
C ASN A 23 0.49 -13.93 -35.43
N ASP A 24 -0.02 -12.83 -34.87
CA ASP A 24 0.03 -11.53 -35.55
C ASP A 24 1.48 -11.02 -35.67
N ARG A 25 2.33 -11.21 -34.64
CA ARG A 25 3.76 -10.90 -34.70
C ARG A 25 4.50 -11.78 -35.72
N MET A 26 4.19 -13.07 -35.75
CA MET A 26 4.82 -14.00 -36.69
C MET A 26 4.48 -13.64 -38.15
N LYS A 27 3.22 -13.26 -38.43
CA LYS A 27 2.80 -12.77 -39.74
C LYS A 27 3.53 -11.47 -40.14
N LEU A 28 3.67 -10.54 -39.19
CA LEU A 28 4.39 -9.28 -39.43
C LEU A 28 5.83 -9.57 -39.82
N ALA A 29 6.53 -10.41 -39.06
CA ALA A 29 7.91 -10.78 -39.32
C ALA A 29 8.08 -11.45 -40.69
N GLN A 30 7.15 -12.35 -41.06
CA GLN A 30 7.18 -13.04 -42.35
C GLN A 30 6.98 -12.06 -43.50
N ASN A 31 6.05 -11.11 -43.39
CA ASN A 31 5.79 -10.12 -44.43
C ASN A 31 6.98 -9.18 -44.62
N MET A 32 7.76 -8.93 -43.58
CA MET A 32 8.97 -8.10 -43.60
C MET A 32 10.24 -8.88 -43.94
N GLY A 33 10.18 -10.19 -44.04
CA GLY A 33 11.35 -11.03 -44.24
C GLY A 33 12.34 -11.01 -43.07
N GLN A 34 11.88 -10.67 -41.87
CA GLN A 34 12.74 -10.52 -40.68
C GLN A 34 12.88 -11.84 -39.93
N THR A 35 14.09 -12.09 -39.40
CA THR A 35 14.34 -13.19 -38.48
C THR A 35 13.43 -13.09 -37.25
N VAL A 36 12.87 -14.22 -36.82
CA VAL A 36 12.05 -14.30 -35.61
C VAL A 36 12.81 -14.99 -34.50
N TYR A 37 12.76 -14.45 -33.29
CA TYR A 37 13.26 -15.10 -32.10
C TYR A 37 12.11 -15.35 -31.12
N ILE A 38 11.82 -16.64 -30.87
CA ILE A 38 10.74 -17.06 -29.96
C ILE A 38 11.37 -17.52 -28.65
N SER A 39 10.98 -16.86 -27.53
CA SER A 39 11.52 -17.15 -26.21
C SER A 39 10.44 -17.37 -25.16
N GLY A 40 10.73 -18.21 -24.17
CA GLY A 40 9.85 -18.44 -23.03
C GLY A 40 10.14 -19.73 -22.30
N ALA A 41 9.60 -19.86 -21.08
CA ALA A 41 9.77 -21.02 -20.23
C ALA A 41 9.24 -22.32 -20.89
N THR A 42 9.64 -23.45 -20.33
CA THR A 42 9.09 -24.76 -20.71
C THR A 42 7.57 -24.77 -20.50
N GLY A 43 6.85 -25.29 -21.50
CA GLY A 43 5.37 -25.38 -21.44
C GLY A 43 4.58 -24.21 -22.04
N PHE A 44 5.26 -23.15 -22.50
CA PHE A 44 4.59 -22.06 -23.25
C PHE A 44 4.22 -22.41 -24.69
N GLY A 45 4.44 -23.65 -25.14
CA GLY A 45 4.03 -24.11 -26.46
C GLY A 45 4.82 -23.54 -27.64
N LYS A 46 6.08 -23.09 -27.45
CA LYS A 46 6.93 -22.49 -28.49
C LYS A 46 7.05 -23.37 -29.75
N THR A 47 7.50 -24.59 -29.54
CA THR A 47 7.67 -25.58 -30.63
C THR A 47 6.33 -25.91 -31.29
N SER A 48 5.25 -26.09 -30.49
CA SER A 48 3.89 -26.34 -31.00
C SER A 48 3.35 -25.16 -31.81
N PHE A 49 3.67 -23.94 -31.40
CA PHE A 49 3.30 -22.71 -32.12
C PHE A 49 3.97 -22.65 -33.50
N VAL A 50 5.28 -22.96 -33.55
CA VAL A 50 6.01 -22.99 -34.84
C VAL A 50 5.47 -24.09 -35.74
N ALA A 51 5.27 -25.31 -35.21
CA ALA A 51 4.74 -26.45 -35.97
C ALA A 51 3.33 -26.13 -36.54
N ASP A 52 2.43 -25.56 -35.73
CA ASP A 52 1.10 -25.20 -36.15
C ASP A 52 1.09 -24.05 -37.17
N TYR A 53 1.93 -23.01 -36.98
CA TYR A 53 2.03 -21.91 -37.93
C TYR A 53 2.56 -22.35 -39.30
N LEU A 54 3.48 -23.31 -39.30
CA LEU A 54 4.13 -23.83 -40.51
C LEU A 54 3.50 -25.13 -41.07
N PHE A 55 2.40 -25.62 -40.51
CA PHE A 55 1.77 -26.92 -40.79
C PHE A 55 1.56 -27.22 -42.31
N ARG A 56 1.22 -26.20 -43.10
CA ARG A 56 0.98 -26.35 -44.57
C ARG A 56 2.14 -25.81 -45.40
N ARG A 57 3.32 -25.65 -44.84
CA ARG A 57 4.50 -25.08 -45.52
C ARG A 57 5.64 -26.06 -45.51
N ARG A 58 6.47 -26.00 -46.52
CA ARG A 58 7.73 -26.72 -46.53
C ARG A 58 8.75 -25.92 -45.71
N TYR A 59 9.34 -26.51 -44.70
CA TYR A 59 10.38 -25.92 -43.85
C TYR A 59 11.39 -26.93 -43.39
N GLU A 60 12.59 -26.53 -43.11
CA GLU A 60 13.67 -27.34 -42.55
C GLU A 60 13.71 -27.10 -41.03
N TYR A 61 13.79 -28.17 -40.24
CA TYR A 61 13.75 -28.12 -38.76
C TYR A 61 14.99 -28.76 -38.17
N TYR A 62 15.70 -28.00 -37.32
CA TYR A 62 16.88 -28.45 -36.62
C TYR A 62 16.70 -28.18 -35.11
N SER A 63 16.76 -29.27 -34.29
CA SER A 63 16.82 -29.16 -32.84
C SER A 63 18.27 -29.26 -32.38
N MET A 64 18.74 -28.27 -31.63
CA MET A 64 20.10 -28.30 -31.07
C MET A 64 20.26 -29.32 -29.93
N ALA A 65 19.21 -30.05 -29.59
CA ALA A 65 19.28 -31.21 -28.71
C ALA A 65 19.75 -32.48 -29.43
N GLU A 66 19.59 -32.54 -30.78
CA GLU A 66 19.83 -33.71 -31.62
C GLU A 66 20.80 -33.44 -32.77
N SER A 67 21.06 -32.15 -33.10
CA SER A 67 21.87 -31.70 -34.21
C SER A 67 23.00 -30.80 -33.75
N VAL A 68 24.11 -30.77 -34.49
CA VAL A 68 25.18 -29.78 -34.30
C VAL A 68 24.99 -28.58 -35.27
N PRO A 69 25.52 -27.39 -34.94
CA PRO A 69 25.34 -26.21 -35.80
C PRO A 69 25.82 -26.34 -37.25
N GLU A 70 26.84 -27.13 -37.47
CA GLU A 70 27.37 -27.46 -38.81
C GLU A 70 26.39 -28.22 -39.68
N ASP A 71 25.52 -29.07 -39.13
CA ASP A 71 24.55 -29.84 -39.86
C ASP A 71 23.51 -28.94 -40.54
N ILE A 72 23.21 -27.79 -39.96
CA ILE A 72 22.30 -26.79 -40.55
C ILE A 72 22.80 -26.33 -41.91
N LEU A 73 24.10 -26.02 -42.02
CA LEU A 73 24.72 -25.53 -43.26
C LEU A 73 24.88 -26.66 -44.30
N ARG A 74 25.09 -27.92 -43.84
CA ARG A 74 25.21 -29.11 -44.73
C ARG A 74 23.85 -29.58 -45.27
N GLY A 75 22.79 -29.43 -44.49
CA GLY A 75 21.44 -29.86 -44.83
C GLY A 75 20.64 -28.87 -45.68
N LEU A 76 21.18 -27.65 -45.93
CA LEU A 76 20.47 -26.63 -46.70
C LEU A 76 20.21 -27.10 -48.13
N SER A 77 18.95 -27.20 -48.51
CA SER A 77 18.54 -27.53 -49.88
C SER A 77 18.86 -26.39 -50.86
N CYS A 78 19.01 -26.68 -52.19
CA CYS A 78 19.27 -25.69 -53.20
C CYS A 78 18.00 -24.95 -53.66
N GLU A 79 16.90 -24.97 -52.91
CA GLU A 79 15.65 -24.36 -53.28
C GLU A 79 15.64 -22.84 -53.01
N LYS A 80 14.93 -22.09 -53.86
CA LYS A 80 14.66 -20.65 -53.67
C LYS A 80 13.55 -20.47 -52.60
N LYS A 81 13.70 -19.54 -51.70
CA LYS A 81 12.77 -19.23 -50.62
C LYS A 81 12.55 -20.34 -49.60
N ARG A 82 13.49 -20.51 -48.70
CA ARG A 82 13.51 -21.54 -47.65
C ARG A 82 13.03 -20.95 -46.30
N ILE A 83 12.39 -21.81 -45.51
CA ILE A 83 12.10 -21.54 -44.12
C ILE A 83 12.97 -22.45 -43.26
N VAL A 84 13.81 -21.87 -42.42
CA VAL A 84 14.70 -22.62 -41.54
C VAL A 84 14.32 -22.36 -40.08
N VAL A 85 14.06 -23.43 -39.34
CA VAL A 85 13.72 -23.35 -37.91
C VAL A 85 14.87 -24.00 -37.12
N VAL A 86 15.42 -23.21 -36.17
CA VAL A 86 16.45 -23.71 -35.24
C VAL A 86 15.89 -23.65 -33.82
N ASP A 87 15.64 -24.81 -33.24
CA ASP A 87 15.02 -24.94 -31.91
C ASP A 87 16.07 -25.39 -30.88
N ASP A 88 15.70 -25.29 -29.61
CA ASP A 88 16.50 -25.73 -28.46
C ASP A 88 17.86 -25.02 -28.33
N LEU A 89 17.95 -23.75 -28.68
CA LEU A 89 19.20 -22.97 -28.61
C LEU A 89 19.86 -22.97 -27.23
N GLN A 90 19.13 -23.29 -26.16
CA GLN A 90 19.66 -23.39 -24.80
C GLN A 90 20.51 -24.64 -24.57
N GLN A 91 20.49 -25.58 -25.47
CA GLN A 91 21.33 -26.79 -25.40
C GLN A 91 22.79 -26.52 -25.78
N LEU A 92 23.06 -25.43 -26.48
CA LEU A 92 24.41 -25.01 -26.83
C LEU A 92 25.14 -24.51 -25.56
N THR A 93 25.98 -25.39 -24.99
CA THR A 93 26.68 -25.09 -23.73
C THR A 93 28.14 -24.73 -23.92
N GLU A 94 28.81 -25.34 -24.91
CA GLU A 94 30.22 -25.14 -25.17
C GLU A 94 30.49 -23.86 -25.96
N THR A 95 31.61 -23.20 -25.69
CA THR A 95 32.00 -21.94 -26.36
C THR A 95 32.15 -22.10 -27.86
N VAL A 96 32.75 -23.23 -28.30
CA VAL A 96 32.97 -23.54 -29.70
C VAL A 96 31.64 -23.72 -30.43
N GLU A 97 30.68 -24.47 -29.85
CA GLU A 97 29.36 -24.68 -30.41
C GLU A 97 28.61 -23.35 -30.55
N ARG A 98 28.70 -22.49 -29.53
CA ARG A 98 28.08 -21.12 -29.53
C ARG A 98 28.66 -20.22 -30.61
N GLU A 99 29.97 -20.27 -30.84
CA GLU A 99 30.64 -19.50 -31.91
C GLU A 99 30.21 -20.01 -33.28
N THR A 100 30.23 -21.33 -33.50
CA THR A 100 29.77 -21.93 -34.76
C THR A 100 28.30 -21.64 -35.03
N ALA A 101 27.44 -21.74 -33.99
CA ALA A 101 26.02 -21.39 -34.10
C ALA A 101 25.81 -19.91 -34.44
N ARG A 102 26.59 -19.00 -33.82
CA ARG A 102 26.53 -17.58 -34.14
C ARG A 102 26.86 -17.31 -35.61
N GLU A 103 27.96 -17.89 -36.11
CA GLU A 103 28.35 -17.71 -37.51
C GLU A 103 27.33 -18.29 -38.47
N THR A 104 26.74 -19.46 -38.13
CA THR A 104 25.67 -20.09 -38.91
C THR A 104 24.45 -19.22 -38.97
N VAL A 105 23.97 -18.69 -37.82
CA VAL A 105 22.81 -17.83 -37.75
C VAL A 105 23.08 -16.50 -38.49
N GLU A 106 24.29 -15.94 -38.42
CA GLU A 106 24.68 -14.74 -39.15
C GLU A 106 24.66 -14.93 -40.66
N LYS A 107 25.14 -16.07 -41.16
CA LYS A 107 25.07 -16.43 -42.56
C LYS A 107 23.63 -16.58 -43.04
N LEU A 108 22.79 -17.28 -42.28
CA LEU A 108 21.36 -17.46 -42.62
C LEU A 108 20.56 -16.16 -42.53
N ALA A 109 20.86 -15.27 -41.60
CA ALA A 109 20.19 -14.00 -41.46
C ALA A 109 20.54 -12.99 -42.58
N LYS A 110 21.72 -13.18 -43.22
CA LYS A 110 22.15 -12.38 -44.39
C LYS A 110 21.58 -12.87 -45.70
N ASP A 111 21.10 -14.12 -45.77
CA ASP A 111 20.58 -14.75 -46.97
C ASP A 111 19.11 -14.31 -47.17
N SER A 112 18.85 -13.48 -48.19
CA SER A 112 17.51 -12.97 -48.52
C SER A 112 16.52 -14.06 -48.97
N GLU A 113 16.98 -15.25 -49.33
CA GLU A 113 16.15 -16.39 -49.70
C GLU A 113 15.77 -17.25 -48.50
N VAL A 114 16.29 -16.97 -47.32
CA VAL A 114 16.02 -17.70 -46.08
C VAL A 114 15.18 -16.88 -45.11
N TRP A 115 14.04 -17.42 -44.70
CA TRP A 115 13.32 -16.89 -43.56
C TRP A 115 13.67 -17.74 -42.32
N LEU A 116 14.35 -17.10 -41.35
CA LEU A 116 14.91 -17.76 -40.17
C LEU A 116 14.01 -17.61 -38.95
N VAL A 117 13.71 -18.72 -38.29
CA VAL A 117 12.98 -18.78 -37.02
C VAL A 117 13.85 -19.47 -35.98
N LEU A 118 14.18 -18.73 -34.92
CA LEU A 118 14.99 -19.19 -33.80
C LEU A 118 14.10 -19.40 -32.58
N VAL A 119 14.30 -20.50 -31.85
CA VAL A 119 13.52 -20.84 -30.67
C VAL A 119 14.45 -21.17 -29.51
N GLY A 120 14.16 -20.59 -28.35
CA GLY A 120 14.96 -20.80 -27.14
C GLY A 120 14.17 -20.62 -25.86
N ARG A 121 14.80 -20.91 -24.72
CA ARG A 121 14.17 -20.71 -23.40
C ARG A 121 14.44 -19.32 -22.82
N CYS A 122 15.53 -18.66 -23.21
CA CYS A 122 15.97 -17.36 -22.71
C CYS A 122 15.64 -16.23 -23.70
N PRO A 123 15.62 -14.97 -23.27
CA PRO A 123 15.83 -13.83 -24.16
C PRO A 123 17.15 -14.04 -24.95
N VAL A 124 17.34 -13.25 -26.02
CA VAL A 124 18.51 -13.40 -26.89
C VAL A 124 19.80 -13.55 -26.07
N PRO A 125 20.48 -14.71 -26.14
CA PRO A 125 21.66 -14.98 -25.35
C PRO A 125 22.83 -14.09 -25.74
N ALA A 126 23.78 -13.88 -24.81
CA ALA A 126 24.89 -12.93 -25.02
C ALA A 126 25.69 -13.21 -26.28
N TRP A 127 25.94 -14.48 -26.61
CA TRP A 127 26.70 -14.91 -27.82
C TRP A 127 25.96 -14.56 -29.13
N LEU A 128 24.61 -14.44 -29.11
CA LEU A 128 23.80 -14.11 -30.29
C LEU A 128 23.51 -12.61 -30.40
N LYS A 129 23.76 -11.81 -29.36
CA LYS A 129 23.50 -10.36 -29.37
C LYS A 129 24.16 -9.61 -30.53
N PRO A 130 25.40 -9.91 -30.97
CA PRO A 130 26.00 -9.22 -32.12
C PRO A 130 25.15 -9.38 -33.39
N VAL A 131 24.64 -10.60 -33.65
CA VAL A 131 23.78 -10.86 -34.83
C VAL A 131 22.42 -10.18 -34.68
N TYR A 132 21.83 -10.23 -33.50
CA TYR A 132 20.58 -9.53 -33.18
C TYR A 132 20.64 -8.01 -33.40
N ILE A 133 21.75 -7.38 -33.01
CA ILE A 133 21.94 -5.93 -33.19
C ILE A 133 22.08 -5.56 -34.69
N GLN A 134 22.75 -6.40 -35.47
CA GLN A 134 22.95 -6.19 -36.91
C GLN A 134 21.69 -6.42 -37.74
N HIS A 135 20.86 -7.44 -37.37
CA HIS A 135 19.75 -7.91 -38.21
C HIS A 135 18.37 -7.67 -37.64
N VAL A 136 18.23 -7.11 -36.45
CA VAL A 136 16.96 -6.75 -35.76
C VAL A 136 15.90 -7.85 -35.84
N PHE A 137 15.91 -8.77 -34.89
CA PHE A 137 14.92 -9.86 -34.81
C PHE A 137 13.55 -9.38 -34.34
N VAL A 138 12.48 -9.97 -34.87
CA VAL A 138 11.15 -9.85 -34.30
C VAL A 138 11.05 -10.79 -33.10
N MET A 139 10.81 -10.24 -31.92
CA MET A 139 10.74 -10.98 -30.67
C MET A 139 9.31 -11.46 -30.42
N ILE A 140 9.15 -12.77 -30.11
CA ILE A 140 7.91 -13.34 -29.59
C ILE A 140 8.23 -13.93 -28.22
N GLY A 141 7.69 -13.35 -27.16
CA GLY A 141 7.97 -13.76 -25.79
C GLY A 141 6.78 -14.46 -25.12
N GLU A 142 6.93 -14.73 -23.82
CA GLU A 142 5.87 -15.37 -23.02
C GLU A 142 4.55 -14.59 -23.05
N LYS A 143 4.61 -13.26 -23.11
CA LYS A 143 3.43 -12.39 -23.21
C LYS A 143 2.57 -12.67 -24.43
N GLU A 144 3.23 -12.89 -25.57
CA GLU A 144 2.57 -13.18 -26.85
C GLU A 144 2.13 -14.63 -26.95
N LEU A 145 2.85 -15.55 -26.28
CA LEU A 145 2.54 -16.99 -26.26
C LEU A 145 1.48 -17.34 -25.22
N ALA A 146 1.28 -16.52 -24.19
CA ALA A 146 0.26 -16.74 -23.18
C ALA A 146 -1.15 -16.62 -23.79
N LEU A 147 -2.04 -17.51 -23.40
CA LEU A 147 -3.43 -17.49 -23.85
C LEU A 147 -4.19 -16.35 -23.16
N SER A 148 -4.93 -15.57 -23.95
CA SER A 148 -5.87 -14.57 -23.45
C SER A 148 -7.07 -15.24 -22.77
N GLU A 149 -7.83 -14.48 -21.96
CA GLU A 149 -9.04 -14.98 -21.30
C GLU A 149 -10.03 -15.68 -22.26
N ARG A 150 -10.18 -15.12 -23.44
CA ARG A 150 -11.05 -15.70 -24.47
C ARG A 150 -10.48 -17.02 -25.00
N GLU A 151 -9.17 -17.06 -25.26
CA GLU A 151 -8.50 -18.25 -25.75
C GLU A 151 -8.46 -19.36 -24.70
N GLU A 152 -8.33 -19.02 -23.40
CA GLU A 152 -8.45 -19.99 -22.31
C GLU A 152 -9.86 -20.63 -22.28
N LYS A 153 -10.91 -19.82 -22.41
CA LYS A 153 -12.30 -20.32 -22.51
C LYS A 153 -12.51 -21.18 -23.73
N ASP A 154 -12.00 -20.78 -24.88
CA ASP A 154 -12.09 -21.57 -26.11
C ASP A 154 -11.30 -22.88 -25.98
N TYR A 155 -10.16 -22.88 -25.25
CA TYR A 155 -9.39 -24.09 -24.96
C TYR A 155 -10.18 -25.08 -24.08
N LEU A 156 -10.82 -24.63 -23.01
CA LEU A 156 -11.65 -25.48 -22.15
C LEU A 156 -12.86 -26.02 -22.90
N LYS A 157 -13.49 -25.26 -23.79
CA LYS A 157 -14.56 -25.75 -24.66
C LYS A 157 -14.15 -26.87 -25.60
N MET A 158 -12.90 -26.87 -26.09
CA MET A 158 -12.39 -27.99 -26.92
C MET A 158 -12.35 -29.31 -26.13
N TRP A 159 -12.30 -29.23 -24.78
CA TRP A 159 -12.38 -30.36 -23.88
C TRP A 159 -13.80 -30.68 -23.40
N ASP A 160 -14.82 -29.97 -23.91
CA ASP A 160 -16.21 -30.03 -23.43
C ASP A 160 -16.32 -29.67 -21.92
N LEU A 161 -15.56 -28.67 -21.48
CA LEU A 161 -15.50 -28.22 -20.09
C LEU A 161 -16.04 -26.80 -19.94
N GLU A 162 -16.95 -26.62 -18.99
CA GLU A 162 -17.45 -25.31 -18.56
C GLU A 162 -17.23 -25.17 -17.05
N LEU A 163 -16.53 -24.11 -16.65
CA LEU A 163 -16.26 -23.80 -15.26
C LEU A 163 -17.23 -22.74 -14.73
N THR A 164 -17.42 -22.71 -13.40
CA THR A 164 -18.09 -21.61 -12.73
C THR A 164 -17.24 -20.34 -12.78
N ASP A 165 -17.85 -19.16 -12.77
CA ASP A 165 -17.15 -17.86 -12.80
C ASP A 165 -16.06 -17.72 -11.74
N ARG A 166 -16.30 -18.32 -10.57
CA ARG A 166 -15.33 -18.28 -9.46
C ARG A 166 -14.10 -19.17 -9.73
N ALA A 167 -14.32 -20.34 -10.29
CA ALA A 167 -13.26 -21.26 -10.69
C ALA A 167 -12.46 -20.68 -11.88
N GLU A 168 -13.13 -20.11 -12.89
CA GLU A 168 -12.46 -19.41 -14.01
C GLU A 168 -11.52 -18.30 -13.51
N LYS A 169 -11.97 -17.44 -12.59
CA LYS A 169 -11.12 -16.39 -12.00
C LYS A 169 -9.92 -16.96 -11.26
N ARG A 170 -10.12 -18.05 -10.51
CA ARG A 170 -9.03 -18.72 -9.80
C ARG A 170 -8.03 -19.33 -10.75
N LEU A 171 -8.51 -20.07 -11.76
CA LEU A 171 -7.71 -20.66 -12.82
C LEU A 171 -6.81 -19.61 -13.47
N ARG A 172 -7.41 -18.53 -13.94
CA ARG A 172 -6.68 -17.45 -14.60
C ARG A 172 -5.62 -16.81 -13.71
N THR A 173 -5.92 -16.62 -12.43
CA THR A 173 -4.95 -16.08 -11.46
C THR A 173 -3.73 -17.02 -11.31
N LEU A 174 -3.92 -18.32 -11.44
CA LEU A 174 -2.86 -19.31 -11.28
C LEU A 174 -2.16 -19.62 -12.60
N SER A 175 -2.90 -19.75 -13.70
CA SER A 175 -2.36 -20.10 -15.03
C SER A 175 -1.60 -18.92 -15.65
N CYS A 176 -2.08 -17.70 -15.46
CA CYS A 176 -1.62 -16.50 -16.19
C CYS A 176 -1.51 -16.77 -17.71
N GLY A 177 -2.41 -17.58 -18.29
CA GLY A 177 -2.42 -17.98 -19.68
C GLY A 177 -1.39 -19.05 -20.07
N HIS A 178 -0.78 -19.75 -19.11
CA HIS A 178 0.27 -20.77 -19.37
C HIS A 178 -0.32 -22.04 -19.97
N PRO A 179 -0.03 -22.40 -21.24
CA PRO A 179 -0.72 -23.48 -21.96
C PRO A 179 -0.59 -24.85 -21.30
N LEU A 180 0.61 -25.19 -20.77
CA LEU A 180 0.82 -26.48 -20.11
C LEU A 180 0.01 -26.62 -18.82
N PHE A 181 -0.13 -25.53 -18.06
CA PHE A 181 -0.94 -25.55 -16.84
C PHE A 181 -2.42 -25.80 -17.19
N LEU A 182 -2.94 -25.09 -18.19
CA LEU A 182 -4.32 -25.27 -18.69
C LEU A 182 -4.56 -26.69 -19.20
N ARG A 183 -3.56 -27.31 -19.83
CA ARG A 183 -3.64 -28.72 -20.26
C ARG A 183 -3.76 -29.67 -19.08
N ILE A 184 -2.92 -29.51 -18.06
CA ILE A 184 -2.96 -30.35 -16.85
C ILE A 184 -4.31 -30.21 -16.16
N GLU A 185 -4.85 -29.00 -16.10
CA GLU A 185 -6.16 -28.74 -15.53
C GLU A 185 -7.28 -29.39 -16.33
N ALA A 186 -7.30 -29.20 -17.63
CA ALA A 186 -8.31 -29.82 -18.49
C ALA A 186 -8.30 -31.35 -18.37
N LEU A 187 -7.11 -31.97 -18.29
CA LEU A 187 -6.97 -33.40 -18.04
C LEU A 187 -7.58 -33.82 -16.69
N ARG A 188 -7.35 -33.04 -15.62
CA ARG A 188 -7.89 -33.33 -14.29
C ARG A 188 -9.41 -33.15 -14.24
N LEU A 189 -9.91 -32.09 -14.84
CA LEU A 189 -11.36 -31.84 -14.90
C LEU A 189 -12.10 -32.93 -15.71
N LYS A 190 -11.51 -33.41 -16.81
CA LYS A 190 -12.08 -34.49 -17.61
C LYS A 190 -12.13 -35.86 -16.87
N GLN A 191 -11.28 -36.05 -15.84
CA GLN A 191 -11.26 -37.26 -15.01
C GLN A 191 -12.29 -37.22 -13.86
N MET A 192 -13.04 -36.10 -13.69
CA MET A 192 -14.10 -36.03 -12.69
C MET A 192 -15.28 -36.95 -13.12
N GLU A 193 -15.57 -37.98 -12.32
CA GLU A 193 -16.60 -39.00 -12.63
C GLU A 193 -18.00 -38.62 -12.13
N THR A 194 -18.14 -37.60 -11.27
CA THR A 194 -19.41 -37.24 -10.63
C THR A 194 -19.82 -35.79 -10.87
N GLU A 195 -21.04 -35.61 -11.39
CA GLU A 195 -21.66 -34.28 -11.40
C GLU A 195 -22.15 -33.93 -9.98
N PRO A 196 -21.78 -32.76 -9.45
CA PRO A 196 -22.17 -32.33 -8.12
C PRO A 196 -23.65 -31.91 -8.05
N ASP A 197 -24.35 -32.32 -6.98
CA ASP A 197 -25.77 -32.10 -6.76
C ASP A 197 -26.23 -30.64 -6.66
N ASN A 198 -25.32 -29.71 -6.38
CA ASN A 198 -25.63 -28.28 -6.29
C ASN A 198 -24.41 -27.39 -6.69
N THR A 199 -24.70 -26.11 -6.94
CA THR A 199 -23.72 -25.12 -7.40
C THR A 199 -22.56 -24.91 -6.41
N GLU A 200 -22.80 -24.96 -5.11
CA GLU A 200 -21.78 -24.76 -4.08
C GLU A 200 -20.79 -25.94 -4.02
N ASN A 201 -21.29 -27.16 -4.10
CA ASN A 201 -20.47 -28.36 -4.19
C ASN A 201 -19.65 -28.37 -5.48
N ARG A 202 -20.21 -27.92 -6.59
CA ARG A 202 -19.52 -27.77 -7.86
C ARG A 202 -18.34 -26.81 -7.74
N ILE A 203 -18.53 -25.63 -7.16
CA ILE A 203 -17.45 -24.66 -6.94
C ILE A 203 -16.34 -25.26 -6.08
N ARG A 204 -16.68 -25.95 -4.97
CA ARG A 204 -15.69 -26.59 -4.09
C ARG A 204 -14.89 -27.67 -4.82
N MET A 205 -15.53 -28.48 -5.64
CA MET A 205 -14.87 -29.52 -6.42
C MET A 205 -13.94 -28.92 -7.48
N GLU A 206 -14.41 -27.96 -8.29
CA GLU A 206 -13.59 -27.27 -9.28
C GLU A 206 -12.37 -26.61 -8.63
N MET A 207 -12.51 -25.93 -7.50
CA MET A 207 -11.40 -25.33 -6.73
C MET A 207 -10.41 -26.37 -6.24
N SER A 208 -10.87 -27.55 -5.78
CA SER A 208 -10.00 -28.64 -5.36
C SER A 208 -9.20 -29.20 -6.53
N VAL A 209 -9.82 -29.35 -7.69
CA VAL A 209 -9.16 -29.85 -8.91
C VAL A 209 -8.09 -28.85 -9.41
N ILE A 210 -8.38 -27.56 -9.38
CA ILE A 210 -7.40 -26.51 -9.72
C ILE A 210 -6.16 -26.59 -8.82
N GLU A 211 -6.35 -26.81 -7.51
CA GLU A 211 -5.21 -26.97 -6.59
C GLU A 211 -4.44 -28.28 -6.82
N GLN A 212 -5.11 -29.35 -7.18
CA GLN A 212 -4.45 -30.60 -7.58
C GLN A 212 -3.66 -30.45 -8.89
N ALA A 213 -4.25 -29.81 -9.90
CA ALA A 213 -3.56 -29.52 -11.17
C ALA A 213 -2.29 -28.68 -10.95
N ARG A 214 -2.32 -27.74 -9.99
CA ARG A 214 -1.15 -26.97 -9.58
C ARG A 214 -0.06 -27.87 -8.99
N SER A 215 -0.42 -28.85 -8.18
CA SER A 215 0.54 -29.83 -7.64
C SER A 215 1.18 -30.67 -8.74
N ASP A 216 0.36 -31.17 -9.69
CA ASP A 216 0.85 -31.96 -10.82
C ASP A 216 1.79 -31.16 -11.72
N TRP A 217 1.47 -29.88 -11.92
CA TRP A 217 2.35 -29.01 -12.68
C TRP A 217 3.71 -28.84 -12.02
N TRP A 218 3.74 -28.69 -10.71
CA TRP A 218 5.01 -28.63 -9.98
C TRP A 218 5.78 -29.93 -10.05
N ASP A 219 5.10 -31.08 -9.91
CA ASP A 219 5.73 -32.39 -10.05
C ASP A 219 6.29 -32.60 -11.47
N TYR A 220 5.56 -32.15 -12.50
CA TYR A 220 6.06 -32.15 -13.87
C TYR A 220 7.34 -31.31 -14.03
N LEU A 221 7.31 -30.05 -13.51
CA LEU A 221 8.47 -29.18 -13.57
C LEU A 221 9.67 -29.77 -12.79
N GLU A 222 9.43 -30.35 -11.61
CA GLU A 222 10.46 -30.99 -10.80
C GLU A 222 11.14 -32.12 -11.56
N VAL A 223 10.36 -33.00 -12.18
CA VAL A 223 10.88 -34.21 -12.88
C VAL A 223 11.46 -33.89 -14.26
N ARG A 224 10.85 -33.00 -15.03
CA ARG A 224 11.23 -32.79 -16.45
C ARG A 224 12.10 -31.56 -16.69
N VAL A 225 12.17 -30.64 -15.75
CA VAL A 225 12.94 -29.41 -15.91
C VAL A 225 14.03 -29.31 -14.86
N TYR A 226 13.65 -29.32 -13.59
CA TYR A 226 14.62 -29.01 -12.52
C TYR A 226 15.58 -30.10 -12.23
N SER A 227 15.18 -31.37 -12.42
CA SER A 227 16.07 -32.53 -12.27
C SER A 227 17.22 -32.56 -13.29
N GLN A 228 17.08 -31.85 -14.40
CA GLN A 228 18.10 -31.75 -15.45
C GLN A 228 19.13 -30.65 -15.18
N TRP A 229 18.88 -29.78 -14.20
CA TRP A 229 19.82 -28.73 -13.85
C TRP A 229 21.00 -29.28 -13.06
N ASP A 230 22.14 -28.60 -13.17
CA ASP A 230 23.30 -28.88 -12.33
C ASP A 230 22.93 -28.92 -10.84
N VAL A 231 23.48 -29.91 -10.12
CA VAL A 231 23.13 -30.10 -8.68
C VAL A 231 23.47 -28.88 -7.84
N GLN A 232 24.61 -28.23 -8.13
CA GLN A 232 25.01 -27.01 -7.41
C GLN A 232 24.04 -25.84 -7.69
N LEU A 233 23.54 -25.80 -8.93
CA LEU A 233 22.51 -24.79 -9.29
C LEU A 233 21.19 -25.09 -8.58
N GLN A 234 20.75 -26.37 -8.53
CA GLN A 234 19.53 -26.73 -7.80
C GLN A 234 19.62 -26.35 -6.32
N GLU A 235 20.72 -26.67 -5.66
CA GLU A 235 20.95 -26.29 -4.26
C GLU A 235 20.95 -24.77 -4.07
N PHE A 236 21.67 -24.05 -4.92
CA PHE A 236 21.70 -22.59 -4.87
C PHE A 236 20.32 -21.99 -5.00
N LEU A 237 19.50 -22.46 -5.96
CA LEU A 237 18.15 -21.98 -6.17
C LEU A 237 17.20 -22.34 -5.02
N MET A 238 17.37 -23.51 -4.41
CA MET A 238 16.67 -23.89 -3.20
C MET A 238 16.99 -22.91 -2.07
N ASP A 239 18.28 -22.69 -1.78
CA ASP A 239 18.73 -21.83 -0.69
C ASP A 239 18.20 -20.40 -0.80
N ILE A 240 18.28 -19.79 -2.00
CA ILE A 240 17.81 -18.40 -2.22
C ILE A 240 16.30 -18.27 -2.35
N SER A 241 15.58 -19.38 -2.54
CA SER A 241 14.11 -19.34 -2.71
C SER A 241 13.35 -18.87 -1.47
N ILE A 242 14.00 -18.82 -0.30
CA ILE A 242 13.40 -18.38 0.96
C ILE A 242 13.08 -16.88 0.97
N VAL A 243 13.76 -16.11 0.13
CA VAL A 243 13.54 -14.65 -0.02
C VAL A 243 12.82 -14.34 -1.33
N GLU A 244 12.23 -13.15 -1.43
CA GLU A 244 11.54 -12.72 -2.66
C GLU A 244 12.49 -12.07 -3.64
N GLN A 245 13.26 -11.10 -3.18
CA GLN A 245 14.26 -10.38 -3.94
C GLN A 245 15.61 -10.46 -3.22
N PHE A 246 16.68 -10.54 -3.98
CA PHE A 246 18.04 -10.61 -3.45
C PHE A 246 19.02 -9.96 -4.42
N ASP A 247 20.14 -9.50 -3.90
CA ASP A 247 21.34 -9.12 -4.64
C ASP A 247 22.43 -10.21 -4.50
N LEU A 248 23.54 -10.04 -5.19
CA LEU A 248 24.64 -10.98 -5.13
C LEU A 248 25.23 -11.13 -3.70
N SER A 249 25.28 -10.02 -2.94
CA SER A 249 25.77 -10.02 -1.57
C SER A 249 24.91 -10.86 -0.66
N MET A 250 23.59 -10.67 -0.75
CA MET A 250 22.60 -11.45 -0.02
C MET A 250 22.62 -12.93 -0.41
N ALA A 251 22.75 -13.24 -1.72
CA ALA A 251 22.85 -14.62 -2.19
C ALA A 251 24.08 -15.33 -1.59
N ARG A 252 25.26 -14.68 -1.56
CA ARG A 252 26.48 -15.21 -0.93
C ARG A 252 26.28 -15.45 0.56
N MET A 253 25.61 -14.53 1.25
CA MET A 253 25.37 -14.63 2.69
C MET A 253 24.41 -15.77 3.04
N ILE A 254 23.30 -15.88 2.32
CA ILE A 254 22.31 -16.95 2.52
C ILE A 254 22.91 -18.32 2.26
N THR A 255 23.53 -18.51 1.09
CA THR A 255 24.01 -19.81 0.61
C THR A 255 25.38 -20.19 1.16
N ARG A 256 26.15 -19.22 1.69
CA ARG A 256 27.56 -19.34 2.07
C ARG A 256 28.47 -19.85 0.94
N LYS A 257 28.03 -19.74 -0.31
CA LYS A 257 28.80 -20.14 -1.49
C LYS A 257 29.63 -18.98 -2.02
N THR A 258 30.93 -19.18 -2.16
CA THR A 258 31.87 -18.15 -2.68
C THR A 258 31.68 -17.92 -4.18
N ASP A 259 31.21 -18.92 -4.91
CA ASP A 259 30.96 -18.92 -6.36
C ASP A 259 29.49 -18.56 -6.73
N ALA A 260 28.76 -17.91 -5.84
CA ALA A 260 27.36 -17.50 -6.06
C ALA A 260 27.18 -16.70 -7.36
N ASP A 261 28.18 -15.89 -7.75
CA ASP A 261 28.17 -15.14 -9.02
C ASP A 261 28.22 -16.05 -10.26
N ARG A 262 28.96 -17.16 -10.22
CA ARG A 262 28.98 -18.18 -11.28
C ARG A 262 27.61 -18.86 -11.38
N LEU A 263 27.05 -19.27 -10.25
CA LEU A 263 25.74 -19.92 -10.18
C LEU A 263 24.61 -19.01 -10.63
N LEU A 264 24.70 -17.72 -10.29
CA LEU A 264 23.74 -16.72 -10.74
C LEU A 264 23.78 -16.53 -12.26
N ARG A 265 25.00 -16.44 -12.85
CA ARG A 265 25.16 -16.40 -14.32
C ARG A 265 24.60 -17.68 -14.97
N LEU A 266 24.89 -18.83 -14.39
CA LEU A 266 24.34 -20.10 -14.89
C LEU A 266 22.81 -20.12 -14.85
N ALA A 267 22.19 -19.59 -13.78
CA ALA A 267 20.74 -19.46 -13.69
C ALA A 267 20.17 -18.51 -14.78
N GLN A 268 20.87 -17.43 -15.10
CA GLN A 268 20.49 -16.52 -16.20
C GLN A 268 20.62 -17.20 -17.58
N GLU A 269 21.70 -17.94 -17.80
CA GLU A 269 21.96 -18.66 -19.06
C GLU A 269 21.00 -19.84 -19.28
N THR A 270 20.65 -20.57 -18.24
CA THR A 270 19.64 -21.63 -18.28
C THR A 270 18.26 -21.12 -18.68
N GLY A 271 17.98 -19.85 -18.37
CA GLY A 271 16.81 -19.07 -18.78
C GLY A 271 15.52 -19.43 -18.05
N SER A 272 14.62 -18.45 -18.02
CA SER A 272 13.28 -18.56 -17.41
C SER A 272 13.29 -18.89 -15.90
N ILE A 273 14.42 -18.66 -15.21
CA ILE A 273 14.59 -18.90 -13.76
C ILE A 273 14.42 -17.60 -12.98
N LEU A 274 15.04 -16.51 -13.47
CA LEU A 274 15.17 -15.25 -12.77
C LEU A 274 14.59 -14.08 -13.55
N TYR A 275 14.06 -13.09 -12.82
CA TYR A 275 13.93 -11.71 -13.28
C TYR A 275 15.12 -10.92 -12.77
N CYS A 276 15.66 -10.03 -13.63
CA CYS A 276 16.72 -9.09 -13.27
C CYS A 276 16.13 -7.67 -13.23
N HIS A 277 16.34 -6.95 -12.15
CA HIS A 277 15.89 -5.60 -11.93
C HIS A 277 17.09 -4.66 -11.74
N GLY A 278 17.07 -3.50 -12.37
CA GLY A 278 18.16 -2.54 -12.27
C GLY A 278 19.35 -2.86 -13.17
N SER A 279 20.46 -2.17 -12.95
CA SER A 279 21.74 -2.38 -13.67
C SER A 279 22.92 -1.95 -12.81
N GLY A 280 24.07 -2.65 -12.96
CA GLY A 280 25.30 -2.34 -12.24
C GLY A 280 25.21 -2.64 -10.74
N GLU A 281 25.67 -1.70 -9.90
CA GLU A 281 25.72 -1.88 -8.44
C GLU A 281 24.33 -2.01 -7.76
N ARG A 282 23.27 -1.66 -8.46
CA ARG A 282 21.89 -1.77 -7.97
C ARG A 282 21.12 -2.93 -8.61
N GLU A 283 21.82 -3.90 -9.14
CA GLU A 283 21.21 -5.08 -9.74
C GLU A 283 20.64 -5.99 -8.66
N SER A 284 19.34 -6.30 -8.77
CA SER A 284 18.63 -7.23 -7.90
C SER A 284 17.94 -8.31 -8.73
N TYR A 285 17.72 -9.45 -8.10
CA TYR A 285 17.19 -10.64 -8.74
C TYR A 285 15.96 -11.13 -8.00
N GLU A 286 15.02 -11.70 -8.74
CA GLU A 286 13.84 -12.35 -8.22
C GLU A 286 13.65 -13.67 -8.91
N LEU A 287 13.45 -14.76 -8.15
CA LEU A 287 13.06 -16.05 -8.72
C LEU A 287 11.65 -15.94 -9.30
N ARG A 288 11.46 -16.42 -10.52
CA ARG A 288 10.12 -16.56 -11.09
C ARG A 288 9.24 -17.38 -10.15
N THR A 289 8.02 -16.93 -9.96
CA THR A 289 7.10 -17.51 -8.98
C THR A 289 6.98 -19.05 -9.04
N PRO A 290 6.83 -19.67 -10.22
CA PRO A 290 6.78 -21.15 -10.30
C PRO A 290 8.06 -21.81 -9.80
N VAL A 291 9.23 -21.27 -10.15
CA VAL A 291 10.53 -21.77 -9.71
C VAL A 291 10.66 -21.63 -8.19
N ARG A 292 10.39 -20.43 -7.67
CA ARG A 292 10.47 -20.14 -6.23
C ARG A 292 9.60 -21.08 -5.40
N LEU A 293 8.34 -21.27 -5.79
CA LEU A 293 7.41 -22.12 -5.06
C LEU A 293 7.81 -23.60 -5.12
N SER A 294 8.30 -24.06 -6.28
CA SER A 294 8.80 -25.42 -6.42
C SER A 294 10.07 -25.66 -5.60
N MET A 295 11.02 -24.71 -5.61
CA MET A 295 12.24 -24.79 -4.80
C MET A 295 11.92 -24.79 -3.30
N ARG A 296 10.98 -23.97 -2.83
CA ARG A 296 10.48 -23.98 -1.43
C ARG A 296 9.83 -25.32 -1.05
N ARG A 297 9.14 -25.98 -1.98
CA ARG A 297 8.60 -27.32 -1.76
C ARG A 297 9.72 -28.36 -1.65
N MET A 298 10.75 -28.27 -2.51
CA MET A 298 11.90 -29.16 -2.50
C MET A 298 12.76 -29.03 -1.25
N ILE A 299 12.95 -27.81 -0.72
CA ILE A 299 13.62 -27.56 0.57
C ILE A 299 13.03 -28.44 1.67
N ARG A 300 11.70 -28.43 1.83
CA ARG A 300 11.01 -29.20 2.86
C ARG A 300 11.17 -30.72 2.71
N LYS A 301 11.41 -31.21 1.49
CA LYS A 301 11.64 -32.63 1.21
C LYS A 301 13.11 -33.05 1.42
N LYS A 302 14.07 -32.15 1.10
CA LYS A 302 15.49 -32.48 1.01
C LYS A 302 16.32 -32.02 2.20
N TYR A 303 15.94 -30.95 2.89
CA TYR A 303 16.73 -30.32 3.95
C TYR A 303 16.22 -30.63 5.35
N SER A 304 17.14 -30.72 6.30
CA SER A 304 16.81 -30.79 7.71
C SER A 304 16.28 -29.44 8.23
N TYR A 305 15.45 -29.45 9.24
CA TYR A 305 14.97 -28.22 9.89
C TYR A 305 16.10 -27.28 10.30
N ARG A 306 17.19 -27.83 10.86
CA ARG A 306 18.38 -27.04 11.26
C ARG A 306 19.01 -26.30 10.06
N HIS A 307 19.05 -26.92 8.90
CA HIS A 307 19.59 -26.29 7.71
C HIS A 307 18.66 -25.15 7.24
N ILE A 308 17.36 -25.41 7.21
CA ILE A 308 16.34 -24.41 6.86
C ILE A 308 16.43 -23.20 7.81
N ASP A 309 16.53 -23.45 9.12
CA ASP A 309 16.69 -22.38 10.12
C ASP A 309 17.96 -21.56 9.88
N SER A 310 19.08 -22.24 9.50
CA SER A 310 20.32 -21.53 9.18
C SER A 310 20.20 -20.62 7.96
N LEU A 311 19.42 -21.01 6.93
CA LEU A 311 19.13 -20.16 5.77
C LEU A 311 18.34 -18.92 6.18
N TYR A 312 17.26 -19.10 6.96
CA TYR A 312 16.46 -17.97 7.46
C TYR A 312 17.28 -17.04 8.36
N TYR A 313 18.13 -17.60 9.21
CA TYR A 313 19.03 -16.81 10.05
C TYR A 313 20.01 -15.97 9.20
N ASN A 314 20.63 -16.56 8.17
CA ASN A 314 21.53 -15.84 7.28
C ASN A 314 20.81 -14.74 6.49
N ALA A 315 19.57 -15.00 6.06
CA ALA A 315 18.72 -14.03 5.39
C ALA A 315 18.37 -12.87 6.34
N ALA A 316 18.03 -13.18 7.60
CA ALA A 316 17.76 -12.17 8.63
C ALA A 316 18.96 -11.24 8.84
N CYS A 317 20.17 -11.81 9.00
CA CYS A 317 21.40 -11.04 9.14
C CYS A 317 21.67 -10.14 7.90
N SER A 318 21.36 -10.64 6.69
CA SER A 318 21.52 -9.84 5.47
C SER A 318 20.56 -8.66 5.42
N TYR A 319 19.28 -8.88 5.76
CA TYR A 319 18.29 -7.80 5.84
C TYR A 319 18.64 -6.77 6.92
N GLU A 320 19.16 -7.22 8.04
CA GLU A 320 19.61 -6.36 9.13
C GLU A 320 20.75 -5.42 8.69
N LEU A 321 21.76 -5.96 7.96
CA LEU A 321 22.84 -5.15 7.38
C LEU A 321 22.34 -4.13 6.35
N GLN A 322 21.24 -4.45 5.65
CA GLN A 322 20.58 -3.53 4.73
C GLN A 322 19.65 -2.51 5.43
N GLY A 323 19.47 -2.59 6.75
CA GLY A 323 18.55 -1.76 7.52
C GLY A 323 17.07 -2.10 7.33
N LYS A 324 16.75 -3.25 6.75
CA LYS A 324 15.37 -3.75 6.50
C LYS A 324 14.89 -4.54 7.71
N ILE A 325 14.50 -3.82 8.77
CA ILE A 325 14.21 -4.41 10.09
C ILE A 325 13.00 -5.34 10.07
N LEU A 326 11.93 -4.99 9.35
CA LEU A 326 10.71 -5.82 9.28
C LEU A 326 10.96 -7.15 8.60
N GLU A 327 11.70 -7.14 7.49
CA GLU A 327 12.10 -8.35 6.77
C GLU A 327 13.06 -9.20 7.61
N ALA A 328 14.00 -8.58 8.35
CA ALA A 328 14.88 -9.30 9.25
C ALA A 328 14.11 -9.98 10.39
N LEU A 329 13.15 -9.29 11.02
CA LEU A 329 12.28 -9.84 12.06
C LEU A 329 11.45 -11.02 11.53
N GLU A 330 10.89 -10.91 10.32
CA GLU A 330 10.15 -12.01 9.69
C GLU A 330 11.03 -13.26 9.49
N MET A 331 12.28 -13.09 9.10
CA MET A 331 13.20 -14.20 8.94
C MET A 331 13.62 -14.82 10.28
N TYR A 332 13.88 -14.00 11.31
CA TYR A 332 14.16 -14.50 12.66
C TYR A 332 12.97 -15.26 13.26
N GLU A 333 11.74 -14.79 13.02
CA GLU A 333 10.51 -15.50 13.43
C GLU A 333 10.43 -16.89 12.77
N LYS A 334 10.74 -16.99 11.48
CA LYS A 334 10.72 -18.27 10.73
C LYS A 334 11.74 -19.29 11.22
N CYS A 335 12.86 -18.86 11.78
CA CYS A 335 13.84 -19.74 12.40
C CYS A 335 13.76 -19.76 13.93
N HIS A 336 12.65 -19.27 14.51
CA HIS A 336 12.40 -19.27 15.96
C HIS A 336 13.54 -18.65 16.80
N ASN A 337 14.23 -17.64 16.25
CA ASN A 337 15.35 -16.98 16.93
C ASN A 337 14.85 -15.79 17.80
N GLU A 338 14.41 -16.09 19.03
CA GLU A 338 13.95 -15.06 19.97
C GLU A 338 15.04 -14.04 20.34
N GLU A 339 16.31 -14.43 20.36
CA GLU A 339 17.42 -13.54 20.67
C GLU A 339 17.60 -12.46 19.59
N GLY A 340 17.53 -12.84 18.31
CA GLY A 340 17.57 -11.91 17.18
C GLY A 340 16.40 -10.94 17.20
N ILE A 341 15.19 -11.45 17.43
CA ILE A 341 13.98 -10.64 17.55
C ILE A 341 14.12 -9.66 18.73
N SER A 342 14.48 -10.16 19.92
CA SER A 342 14.67 -9.35 21.13
C SER A 342 15.67 -8.21 20.90
N ARG A 343 16.83 -8.51 20.33
CA ARG A 343 17.89 -7.52 20.03
C ARG A 343 17.38 -6.42 19.09
N LEU A 344 16.71 -6.78 17.98
CA LEU A 344 16.18 -5.78 17.05
C LEU A 344 15.08 -4.91 17.69
N LEU A 345 14.20 -5.50 18.50
CA LEU A 345 13.17 -4.74 19.22
C LEU A 345 13.80 -3.79 20.25
N ILE A 346 14.85 -4.20 20.96
CA ILE A 346 15.61 -3.34 21.90
C ILE A 346 16.26 -2.17 21.14
N GLU A 347 16.92 -2.44 20.01
CA GLU A 347 17.54 -1.39 19.19
C GLU A 347 16.51 -0.40 18.67
N ASN A 348 15.37 -0.91 18.19
CA ASN A 348 14.25 -0.07 17.75
C ASN A 348 13.69 0.79 18.90
N ALA A 349 13.48 0.20 20.08
CA ALA A 349 12.99 0.92 21.27
C ALA A 349 13.99 1.96 21.79
N ARG A 350 15.29 1.75 21.60
CA ARG A 350 16.32 2.75 21.91
C ARG A 350 16.32 3.91 20.92
N LYS A 351 16.22 3.60 19.64
CA LYS A 351 16.25 4.60 18.55
C LYS A 351 14.97 5.42 18.51
N TYR A 352 13.83 4.80 18.76
CA TYR A 352 12.48 5.39 18.59
C TYR A 352 11.63 5.19 19.86
N ALA A 353 12.11 5.57 21.01
CA ALA A 353 11.44 5.30 22.30
C ALA A 353 10.00 5.84 22.37
N GLY A 354 9.74 6.98 21.73
CA GLY A 354 8.41 7.62 21.73
C GLY A 354 7.43 7.09 20.69
N ASN A 355 7.95 6.66 19.55
CA ASN A 355 7.17 6.15 18.40
C ASN A 355 7.69 4.79 17.97
N GLY A 356 7.97 3.91 18.91
CA GLY A 356 8.70 2.65 18.72
C GLY A 356 8.07 1.63 17.77
N TYR A 357 7.18 2.07 16.88
CA TYR A 357 6.46 1.19 15.96
C TYR A 357 5.79 0.01 16.68
N TYR A 358 5.40 0.20 17.96
CA TYR A 358 4.87 -0.88 18.80
C TYR A 358 3.65 -1.58 18.20
N TRP A 359 2.80 -0.83 17.50
CA TRP A 359 1.65 -1.40 16.80
C TRP A 359 2.05 -2.26 15.61
N GLU A 360 2.96 -1.77 14.77
CA GLU A 360 3.46 -2.48 13.60
C GLU A 360 4.26 -3.73 14.00
N LEU A 361 4.99 -3.63 15.10
CA LEU A 361 5.83 -4.71 15.65
C LEU A 361 5.11 -5.60 16.66
N ARG A 362 3.80 -5.39 16.91
CA ARG A 362 3.04 -6.05 17.97
C ARG A 362 3.15 -7.57 17.96
N ARG A 363 3.12 -8.19 16.77
CA ARG A 363 3.20 -9.65 16.67
C ARG A 363 4.52 -10.20 17.23
N TYR A 364 5.60 -9.47 17.07
CA TYR A 364 6.92 -9.86 17.55
C TYR A 364 7.03 -9.66 19.06
N TYR A 365 6.51 -8.55 19.61
CA TYR A 365 6.42 -8.35 21.07
C TYR A 365 5.58 -9.42 21.74
N LEU A 366 4.39 -9.72 21.21
CA LEU A 366 3.46 -10.71 21.75
C LEU A 366 3.97 -12.15 21.55
N GLY A 367 4.85 -12.39 20.58
CA GLY A 367 5.44 -13.70 20.30
C GLY A 367 6.67 -14.02 21.16
N LEU A 368 7.29 -13.02 21.84
CA LEU A 368 8.41 -13.26 22.73
C LEU A 368 7.97 -13.95 24.02
N SER A 369 8.80 -14.86 24.52
CA SER A 369 8.61 -15.45 25.84
C SER A 369 8.72 -14.39 26.96
N GLU A 370 7.93 -14.57 28.02
CA GLU A 370 7.98 -13.67 29.20
C GLU A 370 9.40 -13.57 29.79
N HIS A 371 10.14 -14.66 29.75
CA HIS A 371 11.53 -14.69 30.18
C HIS A 371 12.41 -13.71 29.39
N MET A 372 12.28 -13.67 28.04
CA MET A 372 13.05 -12.75 27.20
C MET A 372 12.69 -11.29 27.47
N ILE A 373 11.40 -11.01 27.65
CA ILE A 373 10.92 -9.64 27.92
C ILE A 373 11.46 -9.13 29.25
N ARG A 374 11.50 -9.96 30.30
CA ARG A 374 11.99 -9.60 31.65
C ARG A 374 13.50 -9.30 31.70
N GLN A 375 14.27 -9.64 30.68
CA GLN A 375 15.70 -9.37 30.63
C GLN A 375 16.05 -7.92 30.24
N SER A 376 15.09 -7.17 29.66
CA SER A 376 15.35 -5.82 29.11
C SER A 376 14.32 -4.80 29.59
N PRO A 377 14.75 -3.67 30.17
CA PRO A 377 13.86 -2.58 30.54
C PRO A 377 13.16 -1.97 29.31
N GLU A 378 13.80 -2.00 28.13
CA GLU A 378 13.21 -1.53 26.87
C GLU A 378 12.05 -2.41 26.45
N LEU A 379 12.18 -3.74 26.54
CA LEU A 379 11.12 -4.68 26.19
C LEU A 379 9.95 -4.63 27.17
N MET A 380 10.23 -4.54 28.47
CA MET A 380 9.19 -4.39 29.51
C MET A 380 8.40 -3.10 29.28
N ALA A 381 9.10 -1.99 29.04
CA ALA A 381 8.45 -0.70 28.73
C ALA A 381 7.65 -0.75 27.42
N GLY A 382 8.21 -1.36 26.37
CA GLY A 382 7.56 -1.55 25.09
C GLY A 382 6.28 -2.41 25.21
N MET A 383 6.33 -3.49 26.01
CA MET A 383 5.20 -4.35 26.27
C MET A 383 4.10 -3.61 27.06
N SER A 384 4.47 -2.83 28.08
CA SER A 384 3.51 -1.99 28.81
C SER A 384 2.79 -1.01 27.89
N LEU A 385 3.53 -0.31 27.02
CA LEU A 385 2.95 0.59 26.02
C LEU A 385 2.03 -0.14 25.03
N LEU A 386 2.50 -1.28 24.50
CA LEU A 386 1.73 -2.07 23.54
C LEU A 386 0.41 -2.54 24.13
N GLN A 387 0.43 -3.06 25.37
CA GLN A 387 -0.80 -3.50 26.06
C GLN A 387 -1.76 -2.32 26.29
N SER A 388 -1.22 -1.13 26.60
CA SER A 388 -2.04 0.07 26.69
C SER A 388 -2.65 0.47 25.33
N ILE A 389 -1.91 0.36 24.23
CA ILE A 389 -2.43 0.61 22.87
C ILE A 389 -3.54 -0.41 22.52
N LEU A 390 -3.40 -1.66 22.96
CA LEU A 390 -4.39 -2.74 22.80
C LEU A 390 -5.58 -2.63 23.78
N LEU A 391 -5.63 -1.59 24.61
CA LEU A 391 -6.65 -1.35 25.65
C LEU A 391 -6.65 -2.40 26.79
N ASN A 392 -5.55 -3.10 26.98
CA ASN A 392 -5.36 -4.08 28.07
C ASN A 392 -4.64 -3.41 29.27
N ASP A 393 -5.36 -2.57 30.01
CA ASP A 393 -4.79 -1.74 31.08
C ASP A 393 -4.18 -2.58 32.21
N GLU A 394 -4.80 -3.68 32.55
CA GLU A 394 -4.29 -4.58 33.61
C GLU A 394 -2.94 -5.19 33.24
N GLU A 395 -2.79 -5.69 32.01
CA GLU A 395 -1.52 -6.23 31.53
C GLU A 395 -0.48 -5.11 31.35
N SER A 396 -0.88 -3.91 30.90
CA SER A 396 0.03 -2.74 30.84
C SER A 396 0.60 -2.42 32.22
N GLU A 397 -0.24 -2.34 33.26
CA GLU A 397 0.17 -2.06 34.64
C GLU A 397 0.95 -3.23 35.26
N LYS A 398 0.70 -4.47 34.85
CA LYS A 398 1.52 -5.63 35.27
C LYS A 398 2.95 -5.47 34.78
N TRP A 399 3.17 -5.15 33.50
CA TRP A 399 4.50 -4.94 32.94
C TRP A 399 5.20 -3.71 33.53
N TYR A 400 4.44 -2.66 33.82
CA TYR A 400 4.99 -1.51 34.53
C TYR A 400 5.49 -1.91 35.94
N ARG A 401 4.75 -2.70 36.72
CA ARG A 401 5.17 -3.18 38.05
C ARG A 401 6.40 -4.07 37.97
N ILE A 402 6.47 -4.97 37.01
CA ILE A 402 7.65 -5.80 36.73
C ILE A 402 8.88 -4.92 36.48
N LEU A 403 8.72 -3.86 35.69
CA LEU A 403 9.81 -2.91 35.43
C LEU A 403 10.22 -2.13 36.69
N CYS A 404 9.30 -1.80 37.60
CA CYS A 404 9.60 -1.22 38.90
C CYS A 404 10.42 -2.17 39.79
N GLU A 405 10.07 -3.46 39.77
CA GLU A 405 10.82 -4.49 40.52
C GLU A 405 12.20 -4.67 39.92
N TYR A 406 12.34 -4.68 38.61
CA TYR A 406 13.61 -4.74 37.90
C TYR A 406 14.48 -3.54 38.28
N GLU A 407 13.95 -2.30 38.25
CA GLU A 407 14.69 -1.08 38.63
C GLU A 407 15.27 -1.20 40.04
N LYS A 408 14.50 -1.71 41.02
CA LYS A 408 14.95 -1.89 42.41
C LYS A 408 16.01 -2.97 42.56
N SER A 409 15.98 -3.99 41.72
CA SER A 409 16.93 -5.12 41.78
C SER A 409 18.26 -4.86 41.09
N GLN A 410 18.33 -3.87 40.23
CA GLN A 410 19.50 -3.56 39.41
C GLN A 410 20.33 -2.40 39.99
N THR A 411 21.59 -2.29 39.55
CA THR A 411 22.50 -1.19 39.88
C THR A 411 23.16 -0.66 38.60
N GLY A 412 23.77 0.52 38.70
CA GLY A 412 24.55 1.07 37.56
C GLY A 412 23.72 1.51 36.35
N SER A 413 24.17 1.12 35.17
CA SER A 413 23.52 1.55 33.90
C SER A 413 22.14 0.95 33.68
N ALA A 414 21.92 -0.33 34.04
CA ALA A 414 20.66 -1.01 33.91
C ALA A 414 19.57 -0.36 34.77
N GLN A 415 19.90 0.02 36.00
CA GLN A 415 18.98 0.74 36.88
C GLN A 415 18.59 2.10 36.30
N LYS A 416 19.57 2.83 35.73
CA LYS A 416 19.33 4.16 35.15
C LYS A 416 18.41 4.05 33.92
N GLU A 417 18.65 3.05 33.06
CA GLU A 417 17.79 2.82 31.91
C GLU A 417 16.35 2.45 32.32
N ALA A 418 16.20 1.54 33.29
CA ALA A 418 14.90 1.18 33.83
C ALA A 418 14.16 2.41 34.41
N ARG A 419 14.86 3.25 35.16
CA ARG A 419 14.28 4.49 35.69
C ARG A 419 13.88 5.48 34.60
N ALA A 420 14.69 5.60 33.54
CA ALA A 420 14.31 6.42 32.36
C ALA A 420 13.05 5.92 31.66
N ARG A 421 12.92 4.58 31.53
CA ARG A 421 11.74 3.98 30.93
C ARG A 421 10.51 4.12 31.80
N LEU A 422 10.62 3.98 33.12
CA LEU A 422 9.54 4.23 34.08
C LEU A 422 9.05 5.67 34.00
N PHE A 423 9.97 6.63 33.97
CA PHE A 423 9.61 8.04 33.81
C PHE A 423 8.88 8.29 32.48
N TYR A 424 9.37 7.68 31.38
CA TYR A 424 8.71 7.76 30.10
C TYR A 424 7.29 7.20 30.16
N LEU A 425 7.08 6.02 30.77
CA LEU A 425 5.76 5.39 30.91
C LEU A 425 4.80 6.23 31.76
N ASP A 426 5.28 6.88 32.83
CA ASP A 426 4.46 7.77 33.65
C ASP A 426 3.86 8.92 32.84
N ILE A 427 4.60 9.39 31.82
CA ILE A 427 4.12 10.44 30.92
C ILE A 427 3.29 9.87 29.75
N ALA A 428 3.75 8.77 29.16
CA ALA A 428 3.21 8.28 27.88
C ALA A 428 1.96 7.41 28.01
N LEU A 429 1.78 6.69 29.14
CA LEU A 429 0.64 5.78 29.30
C LEU A 429 -0.68 6.54 29.37
N PRO A 430 -1.61 6.30 28.41
CA PRO A 430 -2.87 7.04 28.33
C PRO A 430 -3.79 6.86 29.53
N GLN A 431 -3.77 5.68 30.18
CA GLN A 431 -4.61 5.37 31.35
C GLN A 431 -4.16 6.07 32.64
N ARG A 432 -2.96 6.66 32.64
CA ARG A 432 -2.47 7.40 33.82
C ARG A 432 -2.90 8.85 33.73
N ASP A 433 -3.58 9.33 34.76
CA ASP A 433 -4.18 10.66 34.83
C ASP A 433 -3.17 11.80 34.61
N ALA A 434 -3.60 12.81 33.86
CA ALA A 434 -2.88 14.08 33.72
C ALA A 434 -2.99 14.97 34.96
N GLY A 435 -3.86 14.65 35.94
CA GLY A 435 -4.05 15.37 37.19
C GLY A 435 -2.82 15.40 38.10
N GLY A 436 -1.90 14.45 37.91
CA GLY A 436 -0.59 14.38 38.57
C GLY A 436 0.49 15.30 37.96
N MET A 437 0.14 16.34 37.15
CA MET A 437 1.17 17.19 36.52
C MET A 437 2.16 17.80 37.54
N ALA A 438 1.71 18.13 38.74
CA ALA A 438 2.58 18.61 39.81
C ALA A 438 3.53 17.49 40.32
N ASP A 439 3.07 16.26 40.41
CA ASP A 439 3.88 15.09 40.78
C ASP A 439 4.80 14.65 39.63
N MET A 440 4.33 14.75 38.37
CA MET A 440 5.17 14.56 37.18
C MET A 440 6.30 15.58 37.15
N LEU A 441 6.02 16.85 37.45
CA LEU A 441 7.04 17.92 37.53
C LEU A 441 8.05 17.69 38.68
N LYS A 442 7.57 17.23 39.84
CA LYS A 442 8.48 16.84 40.96
C LYS A 442 9.38 15.68 40.56
N LYS A 443 8.83 14.61 39.95
CA LYS A 443 9.60 13.48 39.46
C LYS A 443 10.58 13.89 38.35
N ALA A 444 10.16 14.74 37.41
CA ALA A 444 11.02 15.29 36.37
C ALA A 444 12.14 16.16 36.97
N TRP A 445 11.83 16.98 37.95
CA TRP A 445 12.86 17.78 38.67
C TRP A 445 13.87 16.92 39.36
N MET A 446 13.48 15.90 40.10
CA MET A 446 14.38 14.92 40.72
C MET A 446 15.27 14.21 39.68
N PHE A 447 14.67 13.87 38.51
CA PHE A 447 15.35 13.19 37.41
C PHE A 447 16.48 14.04 36.80
N ILE A 448 16.27 15.35 36.69
CA ILE A 448 17.25 16.29 36.11
C ILE A 448 18.32 16.70 37.12
N THR A 449 17.95 16.86 38.39
CA THR A 449 18.92 17.22 39.43
C THR A 449 19.96 16.11 39.67
N GLU A 450 19.62 14.87 39.41
CA GLU A 450 20.57 13.74 39.46
C GLU A 450 21.53 13.68 38.24
N ARG A 451 21.41 14.58 37.25
CA ARG A 451 22.32 14.86 36.11
C ARG A 451 22.90 13.66 35.32
N LYS A 452 22.31 12.48 35.35
CA LYS A 452 22.95 11.26 34.83
C LYS A 452 22.15 10.41 33.86
N THR A 453 20.97 10.87 33.43
CA THR A 453 20.10 10.06 32.51
C THR A 453 19.54 10.94 31.42
N THR A 454 19.62 10.48 30.19
CA THR A 454 18.92 11.10 29.05
C THR A 454 17.47 10.66 29.05
N ILE A 455 16.54 11.61 28.98
CA ILE A 455 15.10 11.32 28.82
C ILE A 455 14.89 10.68 27.43
N PRO A 456 14.21 9.53 27.35
CA PRO A 456 13.86 8.95 26.06
C PRO A 456 13.06 9.92 25.22
N GLU A 457 13.10 9.74 23.91
CA GLU A 457 12.34 10.55 22.97
C GLU A 457 10.84 10.44 23.25
N LEU A 458 10.17 11.59 23.48
CA LEU A 458 8.75 11.67 23.80
C LEU A 458 7.98 12.23 22.60
N SER A 459 6.91 11.57 22.19
CA SER A 459 5.89 12.16 21.31
C SER A 459 4.78 12.76 22.16
N LEU A 460 4.65 14.08 22.11
CA LEU A 460 3.60 14.80 22.84
C LEU A 460 2.28 14.86 22.08
N THR A 461 2.32 14.67 20.77
CA THR A 461 1.19 14.85 19.87
C THR A 461 0.75 13.58 19.16
N ASN A 462 1.50 12.48 19.22
CA ASN A 462 1.33 11.28 18.38
C ASN A 462 1.19 11.64 16.88
N ASN A 463 2.04 12.56 16.41
CA ASN A 463 2.02 13.04 15.03
C ASN A 463 0.69 13.68 14.57
N GLN A 464 -0.13 14.16 15.52
CA GLN A 464 -1.37 14.88 15.26
C GLN A 464 -1.16 16.40 15.37
N PRO A 465 -1.99 17.22 14.71
CA PRO A 465 -1.91 18.68 14.80
C PRO A 465 -2.57 19.22 16.08
N SER A 466 -2.31 18.59 17.23
CA SER A 466 -2.91 18.95 18.52
C SER A 466 -1.95 18.72 19.67
N MET A 467 -1.88 19.67 20.57
CA MET A 467 -1.21 19.56 21.87
C MET A 467 -2.17 19.09 22.95
N MET A 468 -3.45 19.50 22.85
CA MET A 468 -4.47 19.17 23.86
C MET A 468 -5.00 17.75 23.70
N ASP A 469 -5.22 17.29 22.47
CA ASP A 469 -5.71 15.94 22.17
C ASP A 469 -4.68 15.05 21.46
N GLY A 470 -3.41 15.37 21.57
CA GLY A 470 -2.33 14.62 20.96
C GLY A 470 -2.04 13.28 21.64
N GLY A 471 -0.98 13.21 22.45
CA GLY A 471 -0.63 12.03 23.22
C GLY A 471 -1.62 11.74 24.35
N LYS A 472 -1.76 12.67 25.27
CA LYS A 472 -2.80 12.69 26.34
C LYS A 472 -3.84 13.76 26.07
N ASP A 473 -5.00 13.62 26.74
CA ASP A 473 -5.99 14.70 26.78
C ASP A 473 -5.58 15.71 27.87
N PHE A 474 -5.41 16.97 27.48
CA PHE A 474 -5.06 18.09 28.35
C PHE A 474 -6.17 19.13 28.44
N CYS A 475 -7.44 18.79 28.14
CA CYS A 475 -8.55 19.73 28.18
C CYS A 475 -8.70 20.41 29.54
N GLU A 476 -8.49 19.71 30.65
CA GLU A 476 -8.53 20.28 32.00
C GLU A 476 -7.52 21.45 32.20
N TRP A 477 -6.35 21.36 31.54
CA TRP A 477 -5.38 22.43 31.55
C TRP A 477 -5.95 23.75 30.98
N SER A 478 -6.82 23.66 29.98
CA SER A 478 -7.40 24.81 29.32
C SER A 478 -8.25 25.70 30.25
N LYS A 479 -8.83 25.13 31.30
CA LYS A 479 -9.62 25.90 32.29
C LYS A 479 -8.80 26.96 33.04
N ARG A 480 -7.45 26.76 33.13
CA ARG A 480 -6.51 27.62 33.84
C ARG A 480 -5.25 27.91 33.02
N ASP A 481 -5.35 27.88 31.71
CA ASP A 481 -4.23 27.91 30.75
C ASP A 481 -3.25 29.06 30.96
N ARG A 482 -3.71 30.32 30.99
CA ARG A 482 -2.86 31.51 31.22
C ARG A 482 -2.10 31.43 32.58
N LYS A 483 -2.82 31.05 33.63
CA LYS A 483 -2.24 30.94 34.98
C LYS A 483 -1.18 29.87 35.04
N LEU A 484 -1.46 28.67 34.49
CA LEU A 484 -0.54 27.56 34.48
C LEU A 484 0.66 27.83 33.56
N ALA A 485 0.44 28.40 32.38
CA ALA A 485 1.52 28.79 31.48
C ALA A 485 2.50 29.79 32.14
N GLY A 486 1.96 30.80 32.85
CA GLY A 486 2.78 31.78 33.55
C GLY A 486 3.56 31.23 34.76
N SER A 487 2.97 30.28 35.50
CA SER A 487 3.58 29.75 36.75
C SER A 487 4.56 28.61 36.50
N ILE A 488 4.24 27.67 35.66
CA ILE A 488 5.05 26.44 35.46
C ILE A 488 5.61 26.29 34.04
N GLY A 489 5.18 27.10 33.08
CA GLY A 489 5.55 26.91 31.69
C GLY A 489 7.05 26.88 31.42
N LYS A 490 7.81 27.83 31.95
CA LYS A 490 9.28 27.87 31.79
C LYS A 490 9.96 26.64 32.38
N ILE A 491 9.43 26.12 33.48
CA ILE A 491 9.95 24.93 34.14
C ILE A 491 9.70 23.72 33.26
N VAL A 492 8.50 23.59 32.71
CA VAL A 492 8.13 22.48 31.79
C VAL A 492 9.01 22.49 30.53
N GLU A 493 9.20 23.67 29.91
CA GLU A 493 10.04 23.80 28.71
C GLU A 493 11.51 23.43 29.01
N LEU A 494 12.04 23.86 30.17
CA LEU A 494 13.40 23.52 30.61
C LEU A 494 13.54 22.01 30.84
N LEU A 495 12.58 21.41 31.54
CA LEU A 495 12.59 20.00 31.89
C LEU A 495 12.50 19.08 30.65
N LEU A 496 11.66 19.43 29.69
CA LEU A 496 11.48 18.66 28.47
C LEU A 496 12.54 18.95 27.40
N GLY A 497 13.39 19.97 27.57
CA GLY A 497 14.46 20.30 26.63
C GLY A 497 13.95 20.50 25.20
N ARG A 498 14.38 19.68 24.23
CA ARG A 498 13.92 19.76 22.83
C ARG A 498 12.41 19.55 22.68
N PHE A 499 11.82 18.71 23.53
CA PHE A 499 10.37 18.41 23.49
C PHE A 499 9.54 19.53 24.11
N GLY A 500 10.15 20.39 24.93
CA GLY A 500 9.50 21.55 25.54
C GLY A 500 9.50 22.81 24.68
N LYS A 501 10.36 22.89 23.64
CA LYS A 501 10.52 24.12 22.87
C LYS A 501 9.25 24.52 22.13
N GLY A 502 8.71 25.68 22.49
CA GLY A 502 7.46 26.22 21.93
C GLY A 502 6.19 25.56 22.46
N LEU A 503 6.30 24.54 23.31
CA LEU A 503 5.17 23.78 23.84
C LEU A 503 4.11 24.66 24.46
N ILE A 504 4.49 25.58 25.34
CA ILE A 504 3.54 26.43 26.08
C ILE A 504 2.82 27.41 25.16
N ASN A 505 3.56 28.02 24.22
CA ASN A 505 2.94 28.94 23.26
C ASN A 505 1.95 28.20 22.32
N LEU A 506 2.28 26.99 21.90
CA LEU A 506 1.41 26.15 21.06
C LEU A 506 0.18 25.69 21.84
N ALA A 507 0.34 25.24 23.08
CA ALA A 507 -0.79 24.84 23.92
C ALA A 507 -1.73 26.02 24.22
N LEU A 508 -1.21 27.22 24.51
CA LEU A 508 -2.02 28.43 24.64
C LEU A 508 -2.71 28.79 23.34
N ALA A 509 -2.00 28.75 22.21
CA ALA A 509 -2.58 29.05 20.91
C ALA A 509 -3.76 28.13 20.58
N GLU A 510 -3.63 26.82 20.86
CA GLU A 510 -4.68 25.84 20.64
C GLU A 510 -5.86 26.05 21.59
N SER A 511 -5.59 26.28 22.89
CA SER A 511 -6.65 26.57 23.87
C SER A 511 -7.45 27.83 23.47
N PHE A 512 -6.77 28.89 23.08
CA PHE A 512 -7.42 30.14 22.65
C PHE A 512 -8.15 29.97 21.31
N PHE A 513 -7.54 29.18 20.41
CA PHE A 513 -8.22 28.83 19.15
C PHE A 513 -9.53 28.10 19.43
N GLU A 514 -9.54 27.07 20.25
CA GLU A 514 -10.76 26.31 20.55
C GLU A 514 -11.81 27.16 21.27
N LYS A 515 -11.38 28.05 22.10
CA LYS A 515 -12.29 29.03 22.79
C LYS A 515 -12.84 30.15 21.89
N GLY A 516 -12.40 30.20 20.61
CA GLY A 516 -12.84 31.28 19.71
C GLY A 516 -12.32 32.66 20.14
N ALA A 517 -11.13 32.72 20.77
CA ALA A 517 -10.47 33.97 21.14
C ALA A 517 -10.01 34.75 19.89
N ASP A 518 -9.50 36.00 20.13
CA ASP A 518 -9.04 36.87 19.05
C ASP A 518 -8.01 36.15 18.14
N ASN A 519 -8.30 36.14 16.86
CA ASN A 519 -7.46 35.48 15.84
C ASN A 519 -6.04 36.05 15.78
N TYR A 520 -5.84 37.35 16.11
CA TYR A 520 -4.50 37.95 16.16
C TYR A 520 -3.67 37.34 17.29
N GLU A 521 -4.23 37.24 18.50
CA GLU A 521 -3.55 36.64 19.66
C GLU A 521 -3.22 35.18 19.41
N VAL A 522 -4.17 34.42 18.85
CA VAL A 522 -3.95 33.00 18.48
C VAL A 522 -2.82 32.87 17.45
N SER A 523 -2.83 33.74 16.42
CA SER A 523 -1.81 33.73 15.38
C SER A 523 -0.41 34.05 15.92
N GLU A 524 -0.29 35.06 16.79
CA GLU A 524 0.96 35.44 17.41
C GLU A 524 1.56 34.28 18.23
N LEU A 525 0.75 33.67 19.08
CA LEU A 525 1.17 32.55 19.93
C LEU A 525 1.57 31.34 19.07
N ALA A 526 0.78 30.99 18.05
CA ALA A 526 1.06 29.87 17.16
C ALA A 526 2.34 30.10 16.35
N GLN A 527 2.57 31.31 15.82
CA GLN A 527 3.81 31.66 15.10
C GLN A 527 5.02 31.61 16.03
N ARG A 528 4.93 32.19 17.23
CA ARG A 528 6.00 32.17 18.22
C ARG A 528 6.37 30.74 18.62
N GLY A 529 5.37 29.94 18.95
CA GLY A 529 5.59 28.52 19.31
C GLY A 529 6.21 27.72 18.16
N ARG A 530 5.70 27.92 16.92
CA ARG A 530 6.27 27.29 15.72
C ARG A 530 7.74 27.67 15.47
N MET A 531 8.07 28.95 15.57
CA MET A 531 9.46 29.43 15.41
C MET A 531 10.39 28.84 16.47
N GLN A 532 9.94 28.75 17.73
CA GLN A 532 10.71 28.13 18.80
C GLN A 532 10.92 26.62 18.53
N ALA A 533 9.91 25.93 18.04
CA ALA A 533 10.02 24.52 17.66
C ALA A 533 10.98 24.32 16.47
N GLN A 534 10.92 25.17 15.45
CA GLN A 534 11.85 25.17 14.30
C GLN A 534 13.29 25.44 14.72
N ALA A 535 13.51 26.32 15.71
CA ALA A 535 14.85 26.67 16.21
C ALA A 535 15.52 25.58 17.07
N GLY A 536 14.96 24.37 17.16
CA GLY A 536 15.60 23.24 17.86
C GLY A 536 14.66 22.35 18.65
N GLY A 537 13.36 22.41 18.37
CA GLY A 537 12.33 21.51 18.85
C GLY A 537 12.14 20.28 17.95
N LYS A 538 10.93 19.76 17.91
CA LYS A 538 10.51 18.61 17.10
C LYS A 538 9.55 19.06 15.99
N GLN A 539 9.59 18.36 14.85
CA GLN A 539 8.70 18.63 13.70
C GLN A 539 7.21 18.42 14.03
N GLU A 540 6.89 17.56 15.00
CA GLU A 540 5.53 17.40 15.52
C GLU A 540 4.96 18.72 16.07
N GLN A 541 5.77 19.47 16.81
CA GLN A 541 5.38 20.77 17.37
C GLN A 541 5.24 21.83 16.27
N VAL A 542 6.10 21.80 15.26
CA VAL A 542 5.98 22.65 14.07
C VAL A 542 4.68 22.36 13.35
N PHE A 543 4.28 21.07 13.28
CA PHE A 543 3.01 20.65 12.68
C PHE A 543 1.79 21.22 13.42
N VAL A 544 1.79 21.20 14.75
CA VAL A 544 0.71 21.82 15.55
C VAL A 544 0.57 23.31 15.22
N GLY A 545 1.68 24.07 15.25
CA GLY A 545 1.65 25.49 14.92
C GLY A 545 1.17 25.76 13.49
N THR A 546 1.64 24.96 12.54
CA THR A 546 1.19 25.04 11.13
C THR A 546 -0.30 24.71 11.00
N GLY A 547 -0.78 23.69 11.71
CA GLY A 547 -2.19 23.30 11.73
C GLY A 547 -3.11 24.38 12.30
N ILE A 548 -2.75 25.00 13.41
CA ILE A 548 -3.53 26.11 14.00
C ILE A 548 -3.61 27.30 13.02
N LEU A 549 -2.48 27.69 12.42
CA LEU A 549 -2.45 28.78 11.43
C LEU A 549 -3.27 28.45 10.17
N ALA A 550 -3.22 27.19 9.72
CA ALA A 550 -4.03 26.74 8.59
C ALA A 550 -5.53 26.78 8.93
N TRP A 551 -5.93 26.38 10.14
CA TRP A 551 -7.32 26.54 10.59
C TRP A 551 -7.76 28.00 10.66
N LEU A 552 -6.92 28.91 11.17
CA LEU A 552 -7.24 30.36 11.16
C LEU A 552 -7.46 30.89 9.75
N SER A 553 -6.62 30.44 8.79
CA SER A 553 -6.79 30.79 7.37
C SER A 553 -8.13 30.26 6.82
N ALA A 554 -8.49 29.02 7.14
CA ALA A 554 -9.75 28.42 6.72
C ALA A 554 -10.97 29.16 7.30
N PHE A 555 -10.96 29.50 8.59
CA PHE A 555 -12.02 30.31 9.24
C PHE A 555 -12.13 31.74 8.66
N SER A 556 -11.04 32.23 8.07
CA SER A 556 -10.99 33.53 7.40
C SER A 556 -11.27 33.48 5.90
N ASN A 557 -11.79 32.35 5.38
CA ASN A 557 -12.09 32.12 3.96
C ASN A 557 -10.84 32.10 3.02
N HIS A 558 -9.68 31.75 3.56
CA HIS A 558 -8.42 31.62 2.81
C HIS A 558 -7.96 30.16 2.74
N MET A 559 -8.81 29.28 2.16
CA MET A 559 -8.57 27.84 2.12
C MET A 559 -7.32 27.49 1.31
N ASP A 560 -7.05 28.19 0.22
CA ASP A 560 -5.87 27.91 -0.61
C ASP A 560 -4.57 28.21 0.14
N ASN A 561 -4.52 29.28 0.93
CA ASN A 561 -3.36 29.58 1.80
C ASN A 561 -3.15 28.50 2.86
N ALA A 562 -4.24 27.97 3.43
CA ALA A 562 -4.17 26.88 4.39
C ALA A 562 -3.57 25.60 3.75
N LEU A 563 -4.04 25.24 2.56
CA LEU A 563 -3.56 24.08 1.82
C LEU A 563 -2.11 24.26 1.35
N GLU A 564 -1.71 25.42 0.88
CA GLU A 564 -0.34 25.76 0.46
C GLU A 564 0.64 25.66 1.64
N SER A 565 0.26 26.21 2.80
CA SER A 565 1.08 26.11 4.02
C SER A 565 1.31 24.65 4.44
N LEU A 566 0.29 23.82 4.36
CA LEU A 566 0.40 22.38 4.66
C LEU A 566 1.19 21.62 3.61
N GLU A 567 1.08 21.96 2.32
CA GLU A 567 1.90 21.37 1.27
C GLU A 567 3.38 21.71 1.44
N SER A 568 3.69 22.94 1.76
CA SER A 568 5.05 23.36 2.08
C SER A 568 5.62 22.58 3.27
N PHE A 569 4.83 22.42 4.34
CA PHE A 569 5.25 21.63 5.50
C PHE A 569 5.39 20.15 5.15
N ARG A 570 4.49 19.60 4.35
CA ARG A 570 4.55 18.23 3.84
C ARG A 570 5.89 17.94 3.16
N GLY A 571 6.34 18.87 2.29
CA GLY A 571 7.63 18.75 1.62
C GLY A 571 8.84 18.66 2.57
N SER A 572 8.75 19.27 3.76
CA SER A 572 9.83 19.25 4.76
C SER A 572 9.88 17.99 5.64
N VAL A 573 8.86 17.12 5.58
CA VAL A 573 8.72 15.91 6.42
C VAL A 573 8.54 14.63 5.62
N MET A 574 9.00 14.62 4.36
CA MET A 574 8.86 13.45 3.46
C MET A 574 9.59 12.20 3.97
N ASP A 575 10.60 12.37 4.77
CA ASP A 575 11.40 11.31 5.43
C ASP A 575 10.80 10.83 6.78
N MET A 576 9.65 11.40 7.20
CA MET A 576 8.94 11.09 8.45
C MET A 576 7.56 10.48 8.18
N PRO A 577 7.44 9.18 7.85
CA PRO A 577 6.18 8.59 7.35
C PRO A 577 4.98 8.76 8.27
N GLN A 578 5.18 8.66 9.60
CA GLN A 578 4.10 8.80 10.57
C GLN A 578 3.58 10.24 10.64
N LEU A 579 4.47 11.22 10.64
CA LEU A 579 4.09 12.64 10.64
C LEU A 579 3.45 13.04 9.31
N LEU A 580 4.00 12.56 8.18
CA LEU A 580 3.45 12.74 6.84
C LEU A 580 2.00 12.27 6.75
N THR A 581 1.70 11.11 7.34
CA THR A 581 0.34 10.57 7.42
C THR A 581 -0.62 11.51 8.17
N GLY A 582 -0.16 12.13 9.27
CA GLY A 582 -0.91 13.15 10.01
C GLY A 582 -1.20 14.40 9.18
N VAL A 583 -0.19 14.88 8.44
CA VAL A 583 -0.31 16.04 7.54
C VAL A 583 -1.31 15.77 6.42
N ASP A 584 -1.20 14.62 5.75
CA ASP A 584 -2.13 14.23 4.66
C ASP A 584 -3.57 14.06 5.18
N THR A 585 -3.74 13.65 6.44
CA THR A 585 -5.05 13.57 7.09
C THR A 585 -5.65 14.96 7.33
N LEU A 586 -4.88 15.94 7.84
CA LEU A 586 -5.36 17.31 8.01
C LEU A 586 -5.67 17.97 6.67
N ARG A 587 -4.84 17.77 5.64
CA ARG A 587 -5.12 18.23 4.27
C ARG A 587 -6.43 17.66 3.76
N THR A 588 -6.72 16.41 4.04
CA THR A 588 -7.99 15.77 3.64
C THR A 588 -9.19 16.42 4.33
N ARG A 589 -9.08 16.83 5.60
CA ARG A 589 -10.14 17.62 6.25
C ARG A 589 -10.39 18.93 5.48
N PHE A 590 -9.35 19.64 5.04
CA PHE A 590 -9.49 20.85 4.24
C PHE A 590 -9.99 20.59 2.82
N TYR A 591 -9.63 19.45 2.19
CA TYR A 591 -10.22 19.05 0.92
C TYR A 591 -11.72 18.81 1.00
N LEU A 592 -12.24 18.33 2.14
CA LEU A 592 -13.68 18.21 2.37
C LEU A 592 -14.38 19.58 2.35
N TYR A 593 -13.79 20.63 2.99
CA TYR A 593 -14.31 21.98 2.93
C TYR A 593 -14.23 22.57 1.52
N ALA A 594 -13.12 22.34 0.83
CA ALA A 594 -12.90 22.84 -0.53
C ALA A 594 -13.68 22.06 -1.61
N GLY A 595 -14.39 20.98 -1.24
CA GLY A 595 -15.14 20.12 -2.17
C GLY A 595 -14.27 19.35 -3.15
N ARG A 596 -12.97 19.12 -2.85
CA ARG A 596 -12.00 18.41 -3.70
C ARG A 596 -12.16 16.90 -3.55
N SER A 597 -13.14 16.32 -4.24
CA SER A 597 -13.52 14.92 -4.08
C SER A 597 -12.43 13.94 -4.55
N SER A 598 -11.65 14.27 -5.59
CA SER A 598 -10.58 13.42 -6.12
C SER A 598 -9.47 13.17 -5.12
N GLU A 599 -9.06 14.23 -4.39
CA GLU A 599 -8.02 14.16 -3.37
C GLU A 599 -8.51 13.40 -2.13
N VAL A 600 -9.78 13.59 -1.76
CA VAL A 600 -10.42 12.82 -0.69
C VAL A 600 -10.49 11.34 -1.05
N ASP A 601 -10.81 10.99 -2.32
CA ASP A 601 -10.84 9.61 -2.79
C ASP A 601 -9.44 8.97 -2.83
N ALA A 602 -8.43 9.74 -3.17
CA ALA A 602 -7.04 9.29 -3.13
C ALA A 602 -6.59 8.95 -1.70
N TRP A 603 -6.90 9.82 -0.73
CA TRP A 603 -6.61 9.57 0.68
C TRP A 603 -7.39 8.36 1.22
N MET A 604 -8.64 8.18 0.80
CA MET A 604 -9.48 7.06 1.25
C MET A 604 -8.90 5.68 0.94
N LYS A 605 -8.08 5.55 -0.11
CA LYS A 605 -7.36 4.32 -0.46
C LYS A 605 -6.26 3.95 0.56
N GLN A 606 -5.79 4.94 1.32
CA GLN A 606 -4.74 4.79 2.33
C GLN A 606 -5.30 4.93 3.76
N ALA A 607 -6.61 5.17 3.90
CA ALA A 607 -7.26 5.30 5.19
C ALA A 607 -7.21 3.95 5.94
N PRO A 608 -7.12 3.97 7.28
CA PRO A 608 -7.11 2.74 8.06
C PRO A 608 -8.40 1.96 7.85
N ASP A 609 -8.26 0.62 7.81
CA ASP A 609 -9.39 -0.29 7.64
C ASP A 609 -10.15 -0.42 8.97
N GLU A 610 -11.46 -0.16 8.97
CA GLU A 610 -12.31 -0.31 10.14
C GLU A 610 -12.72 -1.76 10.44
N GLU A 611 -12.54 -2.67 9.49
CA GLU A 611 -12.78 -4.10 9.69
C GLU A 611 -11.57 -4.80 10.31
N ALA A 612 -10.40 -4.15 10.27
CA ALA A 612 -9.22 -4.56 10.98
C ALA A 612 -9.33 -4.25 12.48
N GLU A 613 -8.33 -4.69 13.25
CA GLU A 613 -8.22 -4.39 14.67
C GLU A 613 -8.13 -2.86 14.92
N PHE A 614 -8.95 -2.34 15.86
CA PHE A 614 -8.99 -0.91 16.15
C PHE A 614 -7.67 -0.44 16.77
N CYS A 615 -6.96 0.43 16.06
CA CYS A 615 -5.71 1.02 16.52
C CYS A 615 -5.95 2.40 17.15
N THR A 616 -5.67 2.53 18.44
CA THR A 616 -5.87 3.78 19.18
C THR A 616 -5.00 4.94 18.67
N LEU A 617 -3.86 4.63 18.03
CA LEU A 617 -2.97 5.62 17.44
C LEU A 617 -3.58 6.25 16.16
N GLU A 618 -4.48 5.54 15.48
CA GLU A 618 -5.14 5.96 14.24
C GLU A 618 -6.39 6.81 14.44
N ARG A 619 -6.73 7.18 15.70
CA ARG A 619 -7.98 7.89 16.05
C ARG A 619 -8.23 9.15 15.22
N TYR A 620 -7.19 9.93 14.92
CA TYR A 620 -7.29 11.15 14.11
C TYR A 620 -7.65 10.83 12.65
N ARG A 621 -7.14 9.74 12.13
CA ARG A 621 -7.49 9.23 10.79
C ARG A 621 -8.91 8.66 10.78
N TYR A 622 -9.32 7.93 11.81
CA TYR A 622 -10.68 7.40 11.93
C TYR A 622 -11.72 8.52 11.99
N ILE A 623 -11.52 9.54 12.82
CA ILE A 623 -12.47 10.67 12.92
C ILE A 623 -12.53 11.48 11.62
N THR A 624 -11.46 11.51 10.83
CA THR A 624 -11.45 12.07 9.48
C THR A 624 -12.18 11.16 8.49
N LYS A 625 -12.00 9.83 8.57
CA LYS A 625 -12.71 8.84 7.74
C LYS A 625 -14.23 8.90 7.96
N VAL A 626 -14.67 9.11 9.18
CA VAL A 626 -16.10 9.37 9.49
C VAL A 626 -16.64 10.55 8.68
N ARG A 627 -15.90 11.69 8.63
CA ARG A 627 -16.31 12.85 7.84
C ARG A 627 -16.35 12.55 6.34
N VAL A 628 -15.42 11.73 5.85
CA VAL A 628 -15.47 11.25 4.45
C VAL A 628 -16.68 10.35 4.20
N TYR A 629 -17.02 9.46 5.12
CA TYR A 629 -18.23 8.64 5.00
C TYR A 629 -19.51 9.51 4.98
N LEU A 630 -19.59 10.50 5.85
CA LEU A 630 -20.72 11.43 5.88
C LEU A 630 -20.85 12.25 4.59
N SER A 631 -19.72 12.70 4.00
CA SER A 631 -19.73 13.42 2.72
C SER A 631 -20.15 12.53 1.53
N LYS A 632 -20.03 11.21 1.66
CA LYS A 632 -20.40 10.21 0.65
C LYS A 632 -21.76 9.52 0.92
N GLY A 633 -22.49 9.95 1.94
CA GLY A 633 -23.77 9.34 2.32
C GLY A 633 -23.66 7.93 2.94
N LYS A 634 -22.44 7.46 3.28
CA LYS A 634 -22.21 6.15 3.91
C LYS A 634 -22.47 6.19 5.42
N ARG A 635 -23.73 6.39 5.79
CA ARG A 635 -24.16 6.66 7.17
C ARG A 635 -23.90 5.49 8.12
N GLU A 636 -24.15 4.25 7.67
CA GLU A 636 -23.94 3.03 8.48
C GLU A 636 -22.46 2.80 8.81
N ASN A 637 -21.55 3.03 7.84
CA ASN A 637 -20.11 2.94 8.07
C ASN A 637 -19.65 4.02 9.07
N ALA A 638 -20.17 5.26 8.91
CA ALA A 638 -19.89 6.34 9.86
C ALA A 638 -20.37 6.00 11.27
N LEU A 639 -21.60 5.49 11.42
CA LEU A 639 -22.17 5.11 12.71
C LEU A 639 -21.34 4.02 13.40
N ARG A 640 -20.99 2.93 12.68
CA ARG A 640 -20.22 1.82 13.22
C ARG A 640 -18.86 2.29 13.76
N LEU A 641 -18.15 3.10 12.99
CA LEU A 641 -16.84 3.63 13.40
C LEU A 641 -16.98 4.62 14.58
N LEU A 642 -18.00 5.47 14.58
CA LEU A 642 -18.28 6.38 15.69
C LEU A 642 -18.60 5.65 17.01
N MET A 643 -19.31 4.53 16.95
CA MET A 643 -19.58 3.70 18.14
C MET A 643 -18.29 3.12 18.75
N GLN A 644 -17.37 2.64 17.92
CA GLN A 644 -16.06 2.18 18.40
C GLN A 644 -15.26 3.33 19.03
N MET A 645 -15.23 4.47 18.37
CA MET A 645 -14.54 5.66 18.88
C MET A 645 -15.14 6.22 20.15
N GLN A 646 -16.46 6.13 20.32
CA GLN A 646 -17.15 6.54 21.54
C GLN A 646 -16.75 5.69 22.74
N ILE A 647 -16.69 4.36 22.56
CA ILE A 647 -16.25 3.43 23.61
C ILE A 647 -14.81 3.78 24.02
N TYR A 648 -13.93 3.94 23.05
CA TYR A 648 -12.52 4.32 23.29
C TYR A 648 -12.41 5.67 24.00
N ALA A 649 -13.06 6.72 23.47
CA ALA A 649 -12.97 8.07 24.02
C ALA A 649 -13.49 8.15 25.47
N LYS A 650 -14.54 7.39 25.79
CA LYS A 650 -15.07 7.27 27.15
C LYS A 650 -14.12 6.51 28.05
N HIS A 651 -13.62 5.36 27.63
CA HIS A 651 -12.70 4.52 28.40
C HIS A 651 -11.39 5.24 28.75
N ARG A 652 -10.88 6.05 27.81
CA ARG A 652 -9.64 6.83 27.97
C ARG A 652 -9.85 8.26 28.48
N GLU A 653 -11.07 8.62 28.87
CA GLU A 653 -11.44 9.96 29.37
C GLU A 653 -10.94 11.10 28.44
N ARG A 654 -10.94 10.85 27.09
CA ARG A 654 -10.50 11.82 26.12
C ARG A 654 -11.64 12.79 25.81
N ILE A 655 -11.68 13.87 26.53
CA ILE A 655 -12.80 14.83 26.56
C ILE A 655 -12.98 15.52 25.21
N PHE A 656 -11.88 15.97 24.58
CA PHE A 656 -11.94 16.62 23.28
C PHE A 656 -12.52 15.68 22.21
N LEU A 657 -12.01 14.43 22.16
CA LEU A 657 -12.50 13.42 21.23
C LEU A 657 -13.95 13.03 21.50
N GLN A 658 -14.39 12.99 22.78
CA GLN A 658 -15.80 12.75 23.11
C GLN A 658 -16.72 13.83 22.52
N MET A 659 -16.29 15.11 22.52
CA MET A 659 -17.04 16.20 21.89
C MET A 659 -17.16 15.98 20.38
N GLU A 660 -16.02 15.78 19.68
CA GLU A 660 -16.01 15.53 18.22
C GLU A 660 -16.88 14.33 17.84
N VAL A 661 -16.73 13.20 18.55
CA VAL A 661 -17.49 11.98 18.29
C VAL A 661 -18.99 12.21 18.48
N LYS A 662 -19.39 12.88 19.56
CA LYS A 662 -20.83 13.17 19.83
C LYS A 662 -21.43 14.11 18.77
N ILE A 663 -20.70 15.14 18.32
CA ILE A 663 -21.15 16.02 17.24
C ILE A 663 -21.41 15.24 15.96
N LEU A 664 -20.43 14.43 15.53
CA LEU A 664 -20.54 13.66 14.31
C LEU A 664 -21.58 12.53 14.42
N LEU A 665 -21.75 11.95 15.61
CA LEU A 665 -22.79 10.99 15.90
C LEU A 665 -24.18 11.61 15.80
N ALA A 666 -24.37 12.82 16.37
CA ALA A 666 -25.62 13.55 16.24
C ALA A 666 -25.96 13.89 14.78
N ILE A 667 -24.96 14.33 13.98
CA ILE A 667 -25.13 14.57 12.54
C ILE A 667 -25.54 13.26 11.82
N THR A 668 -24.88 12.14 12.16
CA THR A 668 -25.18 10.83 11.57
C THR A 668 -26.60 10.38 11.90
N GLN A 669 -26.99 10.42 13.19
CA GLN A 669 -28.31 10.06 13.66
C GLN A 669 -29.41 10.94 13.05
N PHE A 670 -29.18 12.26 12.97
CA PHE A 670 -30.11 13.19 12.31
C PHE A 670 -30.36 12.78 10.85
N ARG A 671 -29.30 12.47 10.10
CA ARG A 671 -29.39 12.04 8.71
C ARG A 671 -30.02 10.65 8.53
N MET A 672 -29.94 9.79 9.54
CA MET A 672 -30.63 8.50 9.57
C MET A 672 -32.09 8.61 10.03
N GLY A 673 -32.54 9.78 10.49
CA GLY A 673 -33.89 10.00 10.99
C GLY A 673 -34.11 9.51 12.43
N GLU A 674 -33.05 9.26 13.18
CA GLU A 674 -33.13 8.84 14.59
C GLU A 674 -33.39 10.05 15.50
N GLU A 675 -34.42 10.04 16.35
CA GLU A 675 -34.76 11.16 17.25
C GLU A 675 -33.68 11.43 18.32
N LYS A 676 -32.85 10.47 18.62
CA LYS A 676 -31.80 10.49 19.65
C LYS A 676 -30.69 11.55 19.39
N TRP A 677 -30.60 12.08 18.18
CA TRP A 677 -29.58 13.06 17.80
C TRP A 677 -29.59 14.33 18.69
N ARG A 678 -30.78 14.74 19.20
CA ARG A 678 -30.91 15.94 20.06
C ARG A 678 -30.20 15.73 21.39
N GLU A 679 -30.45 14.60 22.04
CA GLU A 679 -29.79 14.22 23.30
C GLU A 679 -28.28 14.10 23.11
N THR A 680 -27.85 13.42 22.05
CA THR A 680 -26.43 13.25 21.71
C THR A 680 -25.73 14.60 21.50
N LEU A 681 -26.36 15.53 20.76
CA LEU A 681 -25.80 16.87 20.54
C LEU A 681 -25.80 17.69 21.82
N GLN A 682 -26.87 17.63 22.65
CA GLN A 682 -26.92 18.30 23.93
C GLN A 682 -25.77 17.91 24.85
N GLN A 683 -25.42 16.63 24.91
CA GLN A 683 -24.28 16.16 25.68
C GLN A 683 -22.97 16.77 25.19
N SER A 684 -22.77 16.93 23.87
CA SER A 684 -21.61 17.58 23.34
C SER A 684 -21.58 19.09 23.62
N ILE A 685 -22.73 19.76 23.51
CA ILE A 685 -22.88 21.18 23.85
C ILE A 685 -22.52 21.44 25.31
N THR A 686 -23.03 20.63 26.23
CA THR A 686 -22.71 20.71 27.66
C THR A 686 -21.22 20.58 27.94
N LEU A 687 -20.57 19.62 27.32
CA LEU A 687 -19.12 19.47 27.45
C LEU A 687 -18.35 20.64 26.83
N ALA A 688 -18.73 21.09 25.63
CA ALA A 688 -18.07 22.20 24.98
C ALA A 688 -18.23 23.52 25.78
N GLU A 689 -19.38 23.73 26.40
CA GLU A 689 -19.65 24.89 27.26
C GLU A 689 -18.82 24.88 28.54
N GLU A 690 -18.64 23.70 29.18
CA GLU A 690 -17.81 23.53 30.36
C GLU A 690 -16.35 23.97 30.15
N TYR A 691 -15.80 23.73 28.96
CA TYR A 691 -14.44 24.09 28.58
C TYR A 691 -14.37 25.39 27.77
N HIS A 692 -15.53 25.97 27.45
CA HIS A 692 -15.69 27.11 26.59
C HIS A 692 -15.14 26.90 25.17
N PHE A 693 -15.23 25.67 24.62
CA PHE A 693 -14.73 25.31 23.31
C PHE A 693 -15.76 25.57 22.20
N VAL A 694 -15.64 26.74 21.56
CA VAL A 694 -16.51 27.19 20.48
C VAL A 694 -16.18 26.47 19.17
N ARG A 695 -14.87 26.33 18.85
CA ARG A 695 -14.44 25.88 17.52
C ARG A 695 -14.53 24.39 17.30
N VAL A 696 -14.59 23.57 18.35
CA VAL A 696 -14.92 22.15 18.22
C VAL A 696 -16.32 21.96 17.62
N LEU A 697 -17.26 22.87 17.92
CA LEU A 697 -18.61 22.87 17.35
C LEU A 697 -18.61 23.56 15.97
N SER A 698 -18.07 24.77 15.86
CA SER A 698 -18.18 25.58 14.64
C SER A 698 -17.38 24.99 13.45
N ARG A 699 -16.37 24.17 13.71
CA ARG A 699 -15.70 23.39 12.66
C ARG A 699 -16.63 22.48 11.86
N GLU A 700 -17.73 22.00 12.42
CA GLU A 700 -18.66 21.16 11.67
C GLU A 700 -19.66 21.98 10.82
N GLY A 701 -19.50 23.29 10.83
CA GLY A 701 -20.04 24.28 9.88
C GLY A 701 -21.45 23.99 9.42
N ALA A 702 -21.63 23.83 8.11
CA ALA A 702 -22.96 23.65 7.49
C ALA A 702 -23.72 22.43 8.05
N ALA A 703 -23.02 21.34 8.32
CA ALA A 703 -23.65 20.11 8.83
C ALA A 703 -24.21 20.29 10.24
N LEU A 704 -23.48 20.98 11.14
CA LEU A 704 -23.97 21.24 12.49
C LEU A 704 -24.98 22.40 12.52
N TRP A 705 -24.81 23.43 11.69
CA TRP A 705 -25.72 24.57 11.62
C TRP A 705 -27.16 24.16 11.27
N GLU A 706 -27.29 23.13 10.44
CA GLU A 706 -28.59 22.53 10.11
C GLU A 706 -29.30 21.98 11.37
N LEU A 707 -28.58 21.34 12.27
CA LEU A 707 -29.12 20.79 13.52
C LEU A 707 -29.43 21.91 14.52
N LEU A 708 -28.54 22.89 14.68
CA LEU A 708 -28.70 24.01 15.61
C LEU A 708 -29.94 24.84 15.28
N LYS A 709 -30.26 25.08 13.99
CA LYS A 709 -31.48 25.77 13.55
C LYS A 709 -32.78 25.06 13.95
N LYS A 710 -32.76 23.75 14.20
CA LYS A 710 -33.95 23.04 14.70
C LYS A 710 -34.27 23.41 16.15
N GLY A 711 -33.33 24.01 16.88
CA GLY A 711 -33.53 24.50 18.23
C GLY A 711 -33.79 23.45 19.31
N GLY A 712 -34.17 23.91 20.49
CA GLY A 712 -34.52 23.01 21.62
C GLY A 712 -33.34 22.59 22.48
N PHE A 713 -32.17 23.24 22.37
CA PHE A 713 -31.02 23.00 23.21
C PHE A 713 -31.00 23.91 24.44
N VAL A 714 -30.52 23.33 25.53
CA VAL A 714 -30.33 24.07 26.81
C VAL A 714 -28.89 24.58 26.85
N TRP A 715 -28.72 25.87 27.05
CA TRP A 715 -27.44 26.54 27.19
C TRP A 715 -27.37 27.18 28.59
N GLN A 716 -26.25 27.07 29.28
CA GLN A 716 -26.04 27.70 30.57
C GLN A 716 -25.46 29.10 30.41
N ASP A 717 -24.65 29.34 29.38
CA ASP A 717 -24.05 30.63 29.04
C ASP A 717 -24.60 31.17 27.70
N PRO A 718 -25.44 32.24 27.74
CA PRO A 718 -26.01 32.84 26.53
C PRO A 718 -24.97 33.48 25.59
N GLU A 719 -23.82 33.94 26.09
CA GLU A 719 -22.76 34.52 25.26
C GLU A 719 -22.01 33.43 24.52
N PHE A 720 -21.77 32.28 25.17
CA PHE A 720 -21.22 31.08 24.51
C PHE A 720 -22.15 30.61 23.38
N GLN A 721 -23.45 30.46 23.67
CA GLN A 721 -24.45 30.14 22.64
C GLN A 721 -24.37 31.06 21.43
N LYS A 722 -24.37 32.37 21.67
CA LYS A 722 -24.35 33.38 20.62
C LYS A 722 -23.07 33.31 19.78
N GLN A 723 -21.94 33.07 20.43
CA GLN A 723 -20.67 32.92 19.75
C GLN A 723 -20.66 31.65 18.89
N VAL A 724 -21.05 30.48 19.43
CA VAL A 724 -21.16 29.22 18.68
C VAL A 724 -22.08 29.37 17.48
N CYS A 725 -23.28 29.89 17.67
CA CYS A 725 -24.23 30.07 16.56
C CYS A 725 -23.69 31.00 15.47
N ARG A 726 -23.06 32.12 15.85
CA ARG A 726 -22.44 33.05 14.90
C ARG A 726 -21.33 32.41 14.08
N GLU A 727 -20.40 31.68 14.73
CA GLU A 727 -19.30 31.05 14.03
C GLU A 727 -19.75 29.84 13.16
N CYS A 728 -20.72 29.04 13.65
CA CYS A 728 -21.33 27.97 12.85
C CYS A 728 -22.00 28.52 11.58
N GLU A 729 -22.78 29.61 11.72
CA GLU A 729 -23.42 30.29 10.59
C GLU A 729 -22.38 30.83 9.60
N GLN A 730 -21.30 31.43 10.10
CA GLN A 730 -20.21 31.94 9.26
C GLN A 730 -19.57 30.82 8.47
N MET A 731 -19.21 29.71 9.12
CA MET A 731 -18.61 28.54 8.45
C MET A 731 -19.57 27.90 7.44
N ALA A 732 -20.86 27.83 7.75
CA ALA A 732 -21.87 27.36 6.82
C ALA A 732 -22.02 28.25 5.58
N ARG A 733 -21.85 29.57 5.70
CA ARG A 733 -21.87 30.54 4.59
C ARG A 733 -20.61 30.39 3.71
N ILE A 734 -19.44 30.22 4.34
CA ILE A 734 -18.16 30.11 3.62
C ILE A 734 -18.08 28.75 2.91
N TYR A 735 -18.49 27.66 3.58
CA TYR A 735 -18.38 26.30 3.09
C TYR A 735 -19.73 25.56 3.09
N PRO A 736 -20.70 25.99 2.27
CA PRO A 736 -22.07 25.44 2.31
C PRO A 736 -22.13 23.96 1.88
N ALA A 737 -21.14 23.49 1.11
CA ALA A 737 -21.06 22.10 0.64
C ALA A 737 -20.34 21.17 1.62
N TYR A 738 -19.84 21.68 2.76
CA TYR A 738 -19.12 20.85 3.72
C TYR A 738 -20.02 19.77 4.31
N LEU A 739 -19.60 18.52 4.18
CA LEU A 739 -20.34 17.31 4.54
C LEU A 739 -21.78 17.23 3.98
N SER A 740 -22.14 18.09 3.00
CA SER A 740 -23.41 17.92 2.31
C SER A 740 -23.42 16.58 1.61
N GLU A 741 -24.44 15.76 1.85
CA GLU A 741 -24.65 14.54 1.07
C GLU A 741 -24.91 14.97 -0.37
N LYS A 742 -24.01 14.61 -1.29
CA LYS A 742 -24.36 14.61 -2.69
C LYS A 742 -25.46 13.56 -2.82
N GLN A 743 -26.71 14.01 -2.93
CA GLN A 743 -27.73 13.13 -3.45
C GLN A 743 -27.19 12.61 -4.79
N GLU A 744 -27.02 11.30 -4.92
CA GLU A 744 -26.81 10.69 -6.22
C GLU A 744 -28.04 11.12 -7.04
N GLY A 745 -27.91 12.19 -7.82
CA GLY A 745 -29.02 12.81 -8.55
C GLY A 745 -28.97 14.32 -8.68
N ASN A 746 -28.41 15.07 -7.75
CA ASN A 746 -28.32 16.54 -7.85
C ASN A 746 -26.88 17.01 -8.11
N VAL A 747 -26.46 16.90 -9.36
CA VAL A 747 -25.36 17.71 -9.87
C VAL A 747 -25.87 19.14 -9.92
N LEU A 748 -25.44 20.00 -8.98
CA LEU A 748 -25.73 21.44 -8.99
C LEU A 748 -25.03 22.07 -10.21
N LEU A 749 -25.70 21.98 -11.33
CA LEU A 749 -25.39 22.81 -12.49
C LEU A 749 -25.89 24.22 -12.18
N THR A 750 -25.10 25.23 -12.53
CA THR A 750 -25.58 26.63 -12.45
C THR A 750 -26.81 26.79 -13.35
N ASP A 751 -27.71 27.72 -13.03
CA ASP A 751 -28.90 28.01 -13.84
C ASP A 751 -28.52 28.24 -15.30
N LYS A 752 -27.40 28.91 -15.55
CA LYS A 752 -26.89 29.14 -16.90
C LYS A 752 -26.42 27.84 -17.59
N ALA A 753 -25.75 26.96 -16.86
CA ALA A 753 -25.32 25.67 -17.38
C ALA A 753 -26.51 24.75 -17.67
N LEU A 754 -27.54 24.75 -16.82
CA LEU A 754 -28.81 24.04 -17.02
C LEU A 754 -29.55 24.58 -18.25
N MET A 755 -29.58 25.89 -18.43
CA MET A 755 -30.24 26.51 -19.58
C MET A 755 -29.51 26.18 -20.88
N VAL A 756 -28.17 26.21 -20.89
CA VAL A 756 -27.37 25.77 -22.05
C VAL A 756 -27.67 24.31 -22.38
N LEU A 757 -27.73 23.44 -21.37
CA LEU A 757 -28.00 22.01 -21.57
C LEU A 757 -29.42 21.73 -22.10
N ARG A 758 -30.43 22.47 -21.60
CA ARG A 758 -31.82 22.40 -22.11
C ARG A 758 -31.91 22.81 -23.58
N LEU A 759 -31.31 23.95 -23.92
CA LEU A 759 -31.29 24.41 -25.32
C LEU A 759 -30.52 23.46 -26.24
N GLN A 760 -29.49 22.79 -25.72
CA GLN A 760 -28.82 21.70 -26.46
C GLN A 760 -29.71 20.46 -26.66
N ALA A 761 -30.54 20.12 -25.68
CA ALA A 761 -31.50 19.03 -25.75
C ALA A 761 -32.64 19.32 -26.73
N GLU A 762 -32.96 20.60 -26.94
CA GLU A 762 -33.86 21.09 -27.96
C GLU A 762 -33.25 21.08 -29.38
N GLY A 763 -31.96 20.75 -29.51
CA GLY A 763 -31.28 20.59 -30.79
C GLY A 763 -30.48 21.81 -31.27
N LEU A 764 -30.51 22.93 -30.54
CA LEU A 764 -29.81 24.16 -30.96
C LEU A 764 -28.28 23.99 -31.02
N CYS A 765 -27.65 24.69 -31.96
CA CYS A 765 -26.19 24.75 -32.06
C CYS A 765 -25.58 25.80 -31.14
N VAL A 766 -24.26 25.77 -30.97
CA VAL A 766 -23.54 26.68 -30.04
C VAL A 766 -23.77 28.15 -30.41
N GLU A 767 -23.86 28.47 -31.69
CA GLU A 767 -24.12 29.81 -32.24
C GLU A 767 -25.52 30.32 -31.88
N GLU A 768 -26.51 29.51 -32.00
CA GLU A 768 -27.91 29.82 -31.70
C GLU A 768 -28.12 30.01 -30.19
N ILE A 769 -27.50 29.15 -29.37
CA ILE A 769 -27.52 29.27 -27.92
C ILE A 769 -26.82 30.56 -27.47
N ALA A 770 -25.66 30.86 -28.04
CA ALA A 770 -24.92 32.10 -27.74
C ALA A 770 -25.75 33.34 -28.03
N LYS A 771 -26.48 33.42 -29.16
CA LYS A 771 -27.41 34.50 -29.48
C LYS A 771 -28.57 34.56 -28.51
N ARG A 772 -29.18 33.41 -28.17
CA ARG A 772 -30.40 33.36 -27.32
C ARG A 772 -30.10 33.69 -25.85
N MET A 773 -28.89 33.40 -25.39
CA MET A 773 -28.46 33.66 -24.02
C MET A 773 -27.65 34.96 -23.85
N HIS A 774 -27.42 35.70 -24.93
CA HIS A 774 -26.53 36.87 -24.96
C HIS A 774 -25.13 36.60 -24.40
N LEU A 775 -24.56 35.46 -24.76
CA LEU A 775 -23.22 35.01 -24.34
C LEU A 775 -22.29 34.84 -25.54
N SER A 776 -20.99 34.87 -25.32
CA SER A 776 -20.01 34.56 -26.33
C SER A 776 -19.97 33.04 -26.62
N LYS A 777 -19.53 32.64 -27.83
CA LYS A 777 -19.30 31.21 -28.16
C LYS A 777 -18.33 30.53 -27.21
N SER A 778 -17.32 31.27 -26.74
CA SER A 778 -16.37 30.80 -25.73
C SER A 778 -17.04 30.57 -24.35
N GLY A 779 -17.98 31.43 -23.96
CA GLY A 779 -18.80 31.27 -22.76
C GLY A 779 -19.65 30.00 -22.79
N ILE A 780 -20.31 29.71 -23.94
CA ILE A 780 -21.08 28.47 -24.10
C ILE A 780 -20.17 27.23 -24.03
N LYS A 781 -18.97 27.29 -24.66
CA LYS A 781 -18.00 26.19 -24.57
C LYS A 781 -17.54 25.96 -23.13
N TYR A 782 -17.31 27.03 -22.36
CA TYR A 782 -16.96 26.94 -20.93
C TYR A 782 -18.08 26.22 -20.13
N TYR A 783 -19.35 26.65 -20.29
CA TYR A 783 -20.47 25.99 -19.60
C TYR A 783 -20.61 24.51 -20.02
N ASN A 784 -20.32 24.19 -21.26
CA ASN A 784 -20.31 22.78 -21.73
C ASN A 784 -19.24 21.97 -21.07
N GLN A 785 -18.01 22.47 -20.99
CA GLN A 785 -16.91 21.77 -20.35
C GLN A 785 -17.17 21.59 -18.85
N GLU A 786 -17.68 22.62 -18.18
CA GLU A 786 -18.08 22.55 -16.78
C GLU A 786 -19.19 21.52 -16.56
N THR A 787 -20.21 21.52 -17.43
CA THR A 787 -21.32 20.57 -17.40
C THR A 787 -20.83 19.14 -17.59
N TYR A 788 -19.98 18.88 -18.59
CA TYR A 788 -19.44 17.55 -18.87
C TYR A 788 -18.58 17.04 -17.72
N LYS A 789 -17.75 17.90 -17.16
CA LYS A 789 -16.93 17.58 -15.99
C LYS A 789 -17.80 17.25 -14.77
N LYS A 790 -18.86 18.03 -14.51
CA LYS A 790 -19.77 17.81 -13.37
C LYS A 790 -20.65 16.58 -13.54
N LEU A 791 -21.06 16.24 -14.77
CA LEU A 791 -21.85 15.05 -15.08
C LEU A 791 -20.97 13.80 -15.19
N GLY A 792 -19.64 13.94 -15.29
CA GLY A 792 -18.70 12.83 -15.47
C GLY A 792 -18.78 12.19 -16.87
N VAL A 793 -19.08 12.98 -17.91
CA VAL A 793 -19.30 12.50 -19.27
C VAL A 793 -18.42 13.21 -20.30
N ASN A 794 -18.17 12.56 -21.42
CA ASN A 794 -17.36 13.09 -22.51
C ASN A 794 -18.23 13.38 -23.75
N GLY A 795 -18.90 14.55 -23.76
CA GLY A 795 -19.61 15.03 -24.94
C GLY A 795 -21.09 15.37 -24.77
N LYS A 796 -21.64 16.10 -25.79
CA LYS A 796 -23.01 16.65 -25.77
C LYS A 796 -24.08 15.57 -25.59
N ALA A 797 -24.04 14.51 -26.39
CA ALA A 797 -25.06 13.46 -26.38
C ALA A 797 -25.09 12.72 -25.01
N ALA A 798 -23.92 12.37 -24.48
CA ALA A 798 -23.79 11.73 -23.18
C ALA A 798 -24.25 12.66 -22.04
N ALA A 799 -23.99 13.97 -22.14
CA ALA A 799 -24.43 14.95 -21.15
C ALA A 799 -25.94 15.11 -21.13
N ILE A 800 -26.60 15.14 -22.30
CA ILE A 800 -28.06 15.21 -22.40
C ILE A 800 -28.70 13.93 -21.82
N MET A 801 -28.16 12.76 -22.18
CA MET A 801 -28.67 11.48 -21.70
C MET A 801 -28.54 11.35 -20.17
N GLU A 802 -27.39 11.72 -19.63
CA GLU A 802 -27.13 11.69 -18.19
C GLU A 802 -27.96 12.70 -17.41
N ALA A 803 -28.16 13.89 -17.97
CA ALA A 803 -29.03 14.91 -17.37
C ALA A 803 -30.51 14.50 -17.34
N ARG A 804 -31.00 13.78 -18.37
CA ARG A 804 -32.35 13.18 -18.37
C ARG A 804 -32.47 12.06 -17.35
N ASN A 805 -31.47 11.18 -17.25
CA ASN A 805 -31.43 10.10 -16.26
C ASN A 805 -31.48 10.65 -14.84
N ARG A 806 -30.83 11.78 -14.61
CA ARG A 806 -30.80 12.48 -13.30
C ARG A 806 -31.95 13.47 -13.12
N LYS A 807 -32.91 13.55 -14.06
CA LYS A 807 -34.09 14.48 -14.03
C LYS A 807 -33.68 15.95 -13.86
N LEU A 808 -32.59 16.38 -14.44
CA LEU A 808 -32.10 17.76 -14.43
C LEU A 808 -32.70 18.60 -15.56
N ILE A 809 -33.06 17.93 -16.67
CA ILE A 809 -33.70 18.54 -17.86
C ILE A 809 -34.83 17.65 -18.38
#